data_e99e1ce4e676a892b023709240adb5cb
#
_entry.id   e99e1ce4e676a892b023709240adb5cb
#
_cell.length_a   1.000
_cell.length_b   1.000
_cell.length_c   1.000
_cell.angle_alpha   90.00
_cell.angle_beta   90.00
_cell.angle_gamma   90.00
#
_symmetry.space_group_name_H-M   'P 1'
#
loop_
_entity.id
_entity.type
_entity.pdbx_description
1 polymer ?
#
loop_
_entity_poly.entity_id
_entity_poly.type
_entity_poly.pdbx_seq_one_letter_code
_entity_poly.pdbx_strand_id
1 'polypeptide(L)'
;MQKLHFDVTGMSCAACSARVEKAVKALDGCCNVTVNLLKNDMTLELDDAKLSQDDVVKAVTAAGYGASLRDNDSNPSGKTKTQKKNSQAEVLQQELTATRKRLYWSLFFCALLMVITMLPMVGITFSFFEGAQKAPAFAFTQLLLTLPVLVLNKNFFTRGFKALVGLAPNMDSLVALGATASMLSGIVSLYVMLYAAGAGDWSTVSHHAHNLYFDSAAMILTLIGLGKYFEARAKARTTDAVSQLVSLVPDTARVIRNGEETEVPADEVAVGDVLVVKTGERIAVDGVVIEGRAQVDESALTGESLPVEKAVGSKISAATLMHSGHIHAKATRVGADTTLAQVIALVDEATSSKAPVARLADRISGIFVPVVLAIALVTALVWIAVGADVEFAMTLAVSVLVISCPCALGLATPTAVMVGTGRAARLGILFKSAEALEKCSGISAVILDKTGTVTEGKPIVTDVRVFASHLRERDLLKLAASVEVKSEHPLAQAIVRSARENETGLYEAKDFGQQPGSVFSKINGKNYSIGNRTLAQNNVAILKELETLSEAGKTALVVCEDNVPVGIVACADTIKSDSAEAIRAFKAAGLRVMMLTGDNERTAKAIARAVGIDEVVSEVLPADKAAVVKQTQQQGARVLMIGDGINDAPALATADVGMAIGAGTDVAIECADVVLVNSKLTDAVSAYELSGAVLRNIKQNLFWAFFYNAIGIPVAAGVFFTTLGWSLNPMIGAAAMSMSSVCVVSNALRLRRFKPTSRNSLSSFSTVAAAYAAYQLPLEQRSKTMQKVISIEGMHCPHCSGAVTKALTKLAGVTSVDVSLEKKCAVIECEETVTDDVLKATITDLDFEVTGIETK
;
A
#
# COMPACT_ATOMS: atom_id res chain seq x y z
N MET A 1 3.81 8.53 -28.41
CA MET A 1 4.13 7.20 -27.90
C MET A 1 2.87 6.62 -27.28
N GLN A 2 2.47 5.44 -27.65
CA GLN A 2 1.28 4.77 -27.13
C GLN A 2 1.66 3.75 -26.07
N LYS A 3 1.00 3.76 -24.89
CA LYS A 3 1.20 2.75 -23.86
C LYS A 3 0.41 1.51 -24.22
N LEU A 4 1.09 0.38 -24.45
CA LEU A 4 0.50 -0.89 -24.87
C LEU A 4 0.72 -1.97 -23.82
N HIS A 5 -0.27 -2.87 -23.71
CA HIS A 5 -0.24 -4.02 -22.82
C HIS A 5 -0.30 -5.32 -23.62
N PHE A 6 0.63 -6.24 -23.35
CA PHE A 6 0.67 -7.55 -23.98
C PHE A 6 0.55 -8.65 -22.92
N ASP A 7 -0.21 -9.68 -23.23
CA ASP A 7 -0.18 -10.93 -22.48
C ASP A 7 1.00 -11.77 -22.98
N VAL A 8 1.88 -12.21 -22.08
CA VAL A 8 3.08 -12.97 -22.41
C VAL A 8 2.97 -14.38 -21.86
N THR A 9 3.05 -15.39 -22.71
CA THR A 9 2.91 -16.79 -22.34
C THR A 9 4.25 -17.53 -22.35
N GLY A 10 4.40 -18.54 -21.48
CA GLY A 10 5.59 -19.39 -21.44
C GLY A 10 6.66 -18.95 -20.46
N MET A 11 6.50 -17.83 -19.73
CA MET A 11 7.43 -17.42 -18.69
C MET A 11 7.26 -18.30 -17.45
N SER A 12 8.36 -18.85 -16.93
CA SER A 12 8.36 -19.72 -15.73
C SER A 12 9.24 -19.21 -14.58
N CYS A 13 10.10 -18.22 -14.84
CA CYS A 13 11.05 -17.70 -13.86
C CYS A 13 11.48 -16.27 -14.16
N ALA A 14 12.17 -15.63 -13.19
CA ALA A 14 12.69 -14.25 -13.33
C ALA A 14 13.66 -14.09 -14.52
N ALA A 15 14.48 -15.09 -14.82
CA ALA A 15 15.37 -15.06 -15.99
C ALA A 15 14.57 -15.02 -17.32
N CYS A 16 13.39 -15.63 -17.35
CA CYS A 16 12.49 -15.58 -18.51
C CYS A 16 11.95 -14.16 -18.74
N SER A 17 11.44 -13.51 -17.70
CA SER A 17 10.93 -12.13 -17.78
C SER A 17 12.02 -11.15 -18.17
N ALA A 18 13.24 -11.28 -17.60
CA ALA A 18 14.39 -10.46 -17.95
C ALA A 18 14.81 -10.62 -19.43
N ARG A 19 14.70 -11.85 -19.98
CA ARG A 19 15.00 -12.11 -21.39
C ARG A 19 13.99 -11.47 -22.33
N VAL A 20 12.71 -11.59 -22.03
CA VAL A 20 11.65 -10.92 -22.82
C VAL A 20 11.86 -9.42 -22.78
N GLU A 21 12.10 -8.84 -21.60
CA GLU A 21 12.36 -7.42 -21.40
C GLU A 21 13.57 -6.95 -22.21
N LYS A 22 14.68 -7.73 -22.19
CA LYS A 22 15.89 -7.42 -22.96
C LYS A 22 15.65 -7.47 -24.47
N ALA A 23 14.89 -8.47 -24.95
CA ALA A 23 14.58 -8.64 -26.36
C ALA A 23 13.74 -7.48 -26.91
N VAL A 24 12.76 -7.00 -26.14
CA VAL A 24 11.90 -5.90 -26.54
C VAL A 24 12.60 -4.55 -26.39
N LYS A 25 13.40 -4.35 -25.33
CA LYS A 25 14.24 -3.14 -25.18
C LYS A 25 15.29 -2.96 -26.25
N ALA A 26 15.67 -4.01 -26.94
CA ALA A 26 16.62 -3.96 -28.04
C ALA A 26 15.99 -3.42 -29.34
N LEU A 27 14.68 -3.26 -29.41
CA LEU A 27 13.97 -2.69 -30.53
C LEU A 27 14.02 -1.16 -30.48
N ASP A 28 14.49 -0.52 -31.55
CA ASP A 28 14.50 0.94 -31.65
C ASP A 28 13.08 1.46 -31.84
N GLY A 29 12.58 2.23 -30.87
CA GLY A 29 11.21 2.75 -30.81
C GLY A 29 10.37 2.19 -29.65
N CYS A 30 10.93 1.30 -28.83
CA CYS A 30 10.31 0.85 -27.59
C CYS A 30 10.94 1.53 -26.38
N CYS A 31 10.10 2.17 -25.55
CA CYS A 31 10.52 2.78 -24.27
C CYS A 31 9.74 2.17 -23.10
N ASN A 32 10.25 2.35 -21.88
CA ASN A 32 9.58 1.97 -20.62
C ASN A 32 9.05 0.52 -20.57
N VAL A 33 9.81 -0.42 -21.17
CA VAL A 33 9.42 -1.83 -21.21
C VAL A 33 9.51 -2.46 -19.82
N THR A 34 8.39 -2.96 -19.30
CA THR A 34 8.29 -3.68 -18.04
C THR A 34 7.57 -5.01 -18.24
N VAL A 35 8.20 -6.10 -17.80
CA VAL A 35 7.63 -7.46 -17.90
C VAL A 35 7.33 -8.00 -16.52
N ASN A 36 6.08 -8.37 -16.25
CA ASN A 36 5.63 -8.90 -14.97
C ASN A 36 5.43 -10.42 -15.04
N LEU A 37 6.25 -11.15 -14.29
CA LEU A 37 6.17 -12.61 -14.22
C LEU A 37 4.91 -13.13 -13.52
N LEU A 38 4.37 -12.38 -12.52
CA LEU A 38 3.21 -12.84 -11.74
C LEU A 38 1.92 -12.75 -12.54
N LYS A 39 1.77 -11.67 -13.30
CA LYS A 39 0.59 -11.43 -14.15
C LYS A 39 0.71 -12.05 -15.53
N ASN A 40 1.90 -12.51 -15.90
CA ASN A 40 2.24 -12.93 -17.27
C ASN A 40 1.93 -11.85 -18.30
N ASP A 41 2.22 -10.59 -17.97
CA ASP A 41 2.01 -9.45 -18.84
C ASP A 41 3.28 -8.63 -19.09
N MET A 42 3.22 -7.79 -20.13
CA MET A 42 4.25 -6.85 -20.49
C MET A 42 3.60 -5.51 -20.83
N THR A 43 4.15 -4.44 -20.27
CA THR A 43 3.76 -3.06 -20.59
C THR A 43 4.94 -2.37 -21.25
N LEU A 44 4.66 -1.62 -22.33
CA LEU A 44 5.67 -0.83 -23.02
C LEU A 44 5.05 0.43 -23.64
N GLU A 45 5.89 1.40 -23.93
CA GLU A 45 5.55 2.57 -24.73
C GLU A 45 6.14 2.40 -26.12
N LEU A 46 5.26 2.43 -27.14
CA LEU A 46 5.61 2.23 -28.54
C LEU A 46 5.58 3.56 -29.30
N ASP A 47 6.56 3.77 -30.14
CA ASP A 47 6.55 4.82 -31.16
C ASP A 47 6.00 4.23 -32.47
N ASP A 48 4.70 4.44 -32.71
CA ASP A 48 3.98 3.89 -33.88
C ASP A 48 4.58 4.35 -35.24
N ALA A 49 5.39 5.41 -35.23
CA ALA A 49 6.09 5.88 -36.43
C ALA A 49 7.29 4.99 -36.80
N LYS A 50 7.86 4.26 -35.84
CA LYS A 50 9.07 3.47 -36.02
C LYS A 50 8.86 1.95 -35.99
N LEU A 51 7.88 1.49 -35.24
CA LEU A 51 7.69 0.05 -34.97
C LEU A 51 6.21 -0.33 -34.96
N SER A 52 5.92 -1.52 -35.45
CA SER A 52 4.57 -2.08 -35.38
C SER A 52 4.39 -3.00 -34.16
N GLN A 53 3.15 -3.21 -33.74
CA GLN A 53 2.81 -4.16 -32.67
C GLN A 53 3.26 -5.59 -33.01
N ASP A 54 3.20 -5.97 -34.30
CA ASP A 54 3.63 -7.28 -34.79
C ASP A 54 5.14 -7.51 -34.62
N ASP A 55 5.96 -6.45 -34.69
CA ASP A 55 7.40 -6.57 -34.50
C ASP A 55 7.75 -6.85 -33.05
N VAL A 56 6.98 -6.30 -32.11
CA VAL A 56 7.09 -6.65 -30.67
C VAL A 56 6.74 -8.13 -30.46
N VAL A 57 5.65 -8.61 -31.07
CA VAL A 57 5.23 -10.03 -30.98
C VAL A 57 6.31 -10.93 -31.57
N LYS A 58 6.89 -10.57 -32.73
CA LYS A 58 7.99 -11.31 -33.35
C LYS A 58 9.24 -11.37 -32.46
N ALA A 59 9.63 -10.25 -31.84
CA ALA A 59 10.77 -10.20 -30.93
C ALA A 59 10.58 -11.11 -29.70
N VAL A 60 9.39 -11.09 -29.09
CA VAL A 60 9.06 -11.98 -27.97
C VAL A 60 9.05 -13.45 -28.42
N THR A 61 8.53 -13.73 -29.62
CA THR A 61 8.50 -15.10 -30.19
C THR A 61 9.91 -15.58 -30.51
N ALA A 62 10.77 -14.72 -31.05
CA ALA A 62 12.18 -15.03 -31.30
C ALA A 62 12.93 -15.32 -29.99
N ALA A 63 12.57 -14.61 -28.89
CA ALA A 63 13.11 -14.91 -27.56
C ALA A 63 12.59 -16.24 -26.97
N GLY A 64 11.63 -16.91 -27.61
CA GLY A 64 11.13 -18.22 -27.24
C GLY A 64 9.83 -18.23 -26.44
N TYR A 65 9.11 -17.09 -26.37
CA TYR A 65 7.86 -16.89 -25.61
C TYR A 65 6.73 -16.50 -26.56
N GLY A 66 5.47 -16.64 -26.11
CA GLY A 66 4.32 -16.12 -26.85
C GLY A 66 3.96 -14.72 -26.37
N ALA A 67 3.51 -13.86 -27.28
CA ALA A 67 2.93 -12.57 -26.92
C ALA A 67 1.66 -12.32 -27.73
N SER A 68 0.65 -11.73 -27.09
CA SER A 68 -0.57 -11.25 -27.71
C SER A 68 -0.92 -9.89 -27.17
N LEU A 69 -1.33 -8.96 -28.03
CA LEU A 69 -1.80 -7.65 -27.61
C LEU A 69 -3.05 -7.82 -26.76
N ARG A 70 -3.08 -7.12 -25.64
CA ARG A 70 -4.30 -7.00 -24.84
C ARG A 70 -5.13 -5.85 -25.42
N ASP A 71 -6.22 -6.15 -26.12
CA ASP A 71 -7.11 -5.13 -26.66
C ASP A 71 -7.54 -4.16 -25.56
N ASN A 72 -6.95 -2.98 -25.57
CA ASN A 72 -7.42 -1.83 -24.84
C ASN A 72 -8.28 -0.98 -25.78
N ASP A 73 -9.57 -0.91 -25.47
CA ASP A 73 -10.47 0.22 -25.69
C ASP A 73 -10.47 0.95 -27.05
N SER A 74 -10.51 0.26 -28.18
CA SER A 74 -10.81 0.90 -29.45
C SER A 74 -12.01 0.33 -30.22
N ASN A 75 -12.95 -0.35 -29.52
CA ASN A 75 -14.28 -0.55 -30.12
C ASN A 75 -15.35 -0.89 -29.04
N PRO A 76 -16.41 -0.10 -28.90
CA PRO A 76 -17.50 -0.39 -27.99
C PRO A 76 -18.51 -1.36 -28.62
N SER A 77 -18.08 -2.54 -29.04
CA SER A 77 -19.00 -3.57 -29.48
C SER A 77 -19.05 -4.74 -28.50
N GLY A 78 -19.91 -4.64 -27.51
CA GLY A 78 -20.74 -5.73 -27.02
C GLY A 78 -20.12 -6.81 -26.11
N LYS A 79 -18.94 -6.62 -25.45
CA LYS A 79 -18.54 -7.52 -24.36
C LYS A 79 -18.03 -6.74 -23.17
N THR A 80 -18.78 -6.78 -22.10
CA THR A 80 -18.57 -6.08 -20.81
C THR A 80 -17.18 -6.36 -20.22
N LYS A 81 -16.50 -5.33 -19.72
CA LYS A 81 -15.18 -5.43 -19.01
C LYS A 81 -15.20 -6.45 -17.86
N THR A 82 -16.34 -6.67 -17.24
CA THR A 82 -16.57 -7.68 -16.20
C THR A 82 -16.44 -9.11 -16.75
N GLN A 83 -16.90 -9.39 -17.96
CA GLN A 83 -16.74 -10.71 -18.60
C GLN A 83 -15.29 -11.00 -19.00
N LYS A 84 -14.49 -9.97 -19.39
CA LYS A 84 -13.05 -10.15 -19.71
C LYS A 84 -12.18 -10.34 -18.45
N LYS A 85 -12.51 -9.73 -17.31
CA LYS A 85 -11.79 -9.94 -16.02
C LYS A 85 -12.09 -11.32 -15.42
N ASN A 86 -13.31 -11.80 -15.57
CA ASN A 86 -13.66 -13.19 -15.20
C ASN A 86 -12.84 -14.20 -16.03
N SER A 87 -12.51 -13.89 -17.28
CA SER A 87 -11.68 -14.76 -18.13
C SER A 87 -10.24 -14.93 -17.63
N GLN A 88 -9.61 -13.93 -17.04
CA GLN A 88 -8.24 -14.07 -16.46
C GLN A 88 -8.22 -14.90 -15.17
N ALA A 89 -9.19 -14.68 -14.30
CA ALA A 89 -9.35 -15.50 -13.08
C ALA A 89 -9.67 -16.96 -13.47
N GLU A 90 -10.50 -17.17 -14.49
CA GLU A 90 -10.82 -18.48 -15.04
C GLU A 90 -9.60 -19.17 -15.68
N VAL A 91 -8.80 -18.46 -16.46
CA VAL A 91 -7.56 -18.98 -17.06
C VAL A 91 -6.58 -19.39 -15.94
N LEU A 92 -6.39 -18.56 -14.93
CA LEU A 92 -5.52 -18.89 -13.79
C LEU A 92 -6.04 -20.08 -12.99
N GLN A 93 -7.35 -20.20 -12.81
CA GLN A 93 -7.98 -21.37 -12.18
C GLN A 93 -7.86 -22.63 -13.04
N GLN A 94 -7.98 -22.51 -14.37
CA GLN A 94 -7.77 -23.62 -15.30
C GLN A 94 -6.31 -24.09 -15.26
N GLU A 95 -5.34 -23.19 -15.27
CA GLU A 95 -3.92 -23.53 -15.11
C GLU A 95 -3.62 -24.20 -13.77
N LEU A 96 -4.21 -23.72 -12.69
CA LEU A 96 -4.12 -24.33 -11.35
C LEU A 96 -4.70 -25.74 -11.35
N THR A 97 -5.85 -25.93 -11.97
CA THR A 97 -6.53 -27.23 -12.05
C THR A 97 -5.72 -28.21 -12.90
N ALA A 98 -5.19 -27.77 -14.05
CA ALA A 98 -4.33 -28.57 -14.90
C ALA A 98 -3.02 -28.97 -14.19
N THR A 99 -2.39 -28.03 -13.47
CA THR A 99 -1.18 -28.29 -12.68
C THR A 99 -1.46 -29.24 -11.53
N ARG A 100 -2.61 -29.10 -10.84
CA ARG A 100 -3.05 -30.00 -9.78
C ARG A 100 -3.27 -31.43 -10.29
N LYS A 101 -3.94 -31.59 -11.43
CA LYS A 101 -4.16 -32.93 -12.03
C LYS A 101 -2.82 -33.60 -12.40
N ARG A 102 -1.89 -32.85 -13.02
CA ARG A 102 -0.55 -33.37 -13.35
C ARG A 102 0.21 -33.78 -12.09
N LEU A 103 0.17 -32.96 -11.05
CA LEU A 103 0.84 -33.26 -9.78
C LEU A 103 0.28 -34.53 -9.12
N TYR A 104 -1.05 -34.72 -9.07
CA TYR A 104 -1.65 -35.91 -8.47
C TYR A 104 -1.22 -37.19 -9.18
N TRP A 105 -1.20 -37.19 -10.51
CA TRP A 105 -0.74 -38.36 -11.27
C TRP A 105 0.77 -38.59 -11.11
N SER A 106 1.58 -37.51 -11.13
CA SER A 106 3.02 -37.62 -10.85
C SER A 106 3.29 -38.16 -9.45
N LEU A 107 2.56 -37.67 -8.44
CA LEU A 107 2.66 -38.18 -7.06
C LEU A 107 2.26 -39.66 -6.97
N PHE A 108 1.19 -40.07 -7.66
CA PHE A 108 0.74 -41.47 -7.66
C PHE A 108 1.82 -42.41 -8.19
N PHE A 109 2.37 -42.13 -9.39
CA PHE A 109 3.42 -42.98 -9.97
C PHE A 109 4.72 -42.90 -9.18
N CYS A 110 5.09 -41.72 -8.69
CA CYS A 110 6.28 -41.53 -7.86
C CYS A 110 6.16 -42.26 -6.51
N ALA A 111 4.99 -42.22 -5.86
CA ALA A 111 4.75 -42.94 -4.61
C ALA A 111 4.84 -44.45 -4.82
N LEU A 112 4.23 -44.98 -5.91
CA LEU A 112 4.35 -46.38 -6.27
C LEU A 112 5.79 -46.81 -6.52
N LEU A 113 6.56 -45.97 -7.22
CA LEU A 113 7.99 -46.19 -7.48
C LEU A 113 8.77 -46.19 -6.15
N MET A 114 8.51 -45.22 -5.25
CA MET A 114 9.17 -45.13 -3.94
C MET A 114 8.85 -46.30 -3.03
N VAL A 115 7.62 -46.81 -3.07
CA VAL A 115 7.26 -48.05 -2.34
C VAL A 115 8.12 -49.21 -2.82
N ILE A 116 8.26 -49.39 -4.12
CA ILE A 116 9.05 -50.50 -4.71
C ILE A 116 10.55 -50.33 -4.42
N THR A 117 11.08 -49.11 -4.40
CA THR A 117 12.54 -48.87 -4.19
C THR A 117 12.92 -48.78 -2.73
N MET A 118 12.08 -48.24 -1.84
CA MET A 118 12.41 -47.99 -0.45
C MET A 118 12.02 -49.12 0.52
N LEU A 119 10.94 -49.88 0.25
CA LEU A 119 10.55 -50.99 1.14
C LEU A 119 11.64 -52.05 1.36
N PRO A 120 12.43 -52.44 0.33
CA PRO A 120 13.53 -53.35 0.55
C PRO A 120 14.60 -52.84 1.51
N MET A 121 14.80 -51.48 1.60
CA MET A 121 15.75 -50.90 2.55
C MET A 121 15.31 -51.00 4.02
N VAL A 122 14.01 -51.17 4.26
CA VAL A 122 13.44 -51.36 5.61
C VAL A 122 13.23 -52.86 5.94
N GLY A 123 13.71 -53.76 5.06
CA GLY A 123 13.66 -55.19 5.28
C GLY A 123 12.36 -55.87 4.79
N ILE A 124 11.49 -55.11 4.08
CA ILE A 124 10.29 -55.70 3.46
C ILE A 124 10.61 -55.95 2.00
N THR A 125 10.98 -57.18 1.65
CA THR A 125 11.34 -57.54 0.30
C THR A 125 10.14 -58.13 -0.46
N PHE A 126 10.03 -57.77 -1.74
CA PHE A 126 9.06 -58.42 -2.62
C PHE A 126 9.74 -59.67 -3.25
N SER A 127 9.28 -60.86 -2.94
CA SER A 127 9.79 -62.14 -3.46
C SER A 127 9.91 -62.14 -4.99
N PHE A 128 9.13 -61.30 -5.69
CA PHE A 128 9.18 -61.13 -7.14
C PHE A 128 10.45 -60.42 -7.62
N PHE A 129 11.11 -59.59 -6.82
CA PHE A 129 12.31 -58.82 -7.18
C PHE A 129 13.57 -59.26 -6.42
N GLU A 130 13.50 -60.26 -5.58
CA GLU A 130 14.61 -60.69 -4.72
C GLU A 130 15.66 -61.51 -5.48
N GLY A 131 16.92 -61.12 -5.34
CA GLY A 131 18.08 -61.81 -5.94
C GLY A 131 18.59 -61.17 -7.25
N ALA A 132 19.91 -61.34 -7.51
CA ALA A 132 20.57 -60.75 -8.66
C ALA A 132 19.96 -61.11 -10.00
N GLN A 133 19.38 -62.29 -10.12
CA GLN A 133 18.74 -62.78 -11.36
C GLN A 133 17.49 -61.96 -11.73
N LYS A 134 16.82 -61.37 -10.76
CA LYS A 134 15.61 -60.59 -10.97
C LYS A 134 15.86 -59.07 -11.00
N ALA A 135 17.09 -58.63 -10.76
CA ALA A 135 17.48 -57.21 -10.74
C ALA A 135 17.21 -56.47 -12.08
N PRO A 136 17.40 -57.09 -13.26
CA PRO A 136 17.01 -56.45 -14.54
C PRO A 136 15.51 -56.21 -14.66
N ALA A 137 14.67 -57.13 -14.16
CA ALA A 137 13.20 -56.93 -14.14
C ALA A 137 12.81 -55.81 -13.16
N PHE A 138 13.49 -55.72 -12.03
CA PHE A 138 13.30 -54.62 -11.08
C PHE A 138 13.62 -53.24 -11.68
N ALA A 139 14.78 -53.17 -12.40
CA ALA A 139 15.19 -51.92 -13.09
C ALA A 139 14.21 -51.53 -14.20
N PHE A 140 13.75 -52.53 -14.97
CA PHE A 140 12.76 -52.29 -16.05
C PHE A 140 11.42 -51.83 -15.50
N THR A 141 10.99 -52.36 -14.35
CA THR A 141 9.78 -51.93 -13.65
C THR A 141 9.90 -50.48 -13.19
N GLN A 142 11.06 -50.07 -12.62
CA GLN A 142 11.32 -48.67 -12.28
C GLN A 142 11.25 -47.74 -13.51
N LEU A 143 11.85 -48.15 -14.64
CA LEU A 143 11.77 -47.41 -15.88
C LEU A 143 10.30 -47.21 -16.32
N LEU A 144 9.48 -48.29 -16.34
CA LEU A 144 8.06 -48.22 -16.73
C LEU A 144 7.25 -47.28 -15.84
N LEU A 145 7.53 -47.23 -14.53
CA LEU A 145 6.85 -46.34 -13.61
C LEU A 145 7.35 -44.89 -13.73
N THR A 146 8.56 -44.66 -14.16
CA THR A 146 9.12 -43.32 -14.36
C THR A 146 8.63 -42.68 -15.66
N LEU A 147 8.39 -43.43 -16.72
CA LEU A 147 7.94 -42.92 -18.02
C LEU A 147 6.67 -42.05 -17.95
N PRO A 148 5.58 -42.44 -17.23
CA PRO A 148 4.41 -41.58 -17.06
C PRO A 148 4.76 -40.23 -16.41
N VAL A 149 5.66 -40.21 -15.41
CA VAL A 149 6.09 -38.97 -14.74
C VAL A 149 6.81 -38.04 -15.73
N LEU A 150 7.67 -38.57 -16.57
CA LEU A 150 8.33 -37.82 -17.65
C LEU A 150 7.35 -37.22 -18.65
N VAL A 151 6.39 -38.05 -19.14
CA VAL A 151 5.38 -37.59 -20.11
C VAL A 151 4.49 -36.47 -19.52
N LEU A 152 4.04 -36.64 -18.27
CA LEU A 152 3.25 -35.64 -17.57
C LEU A 152 4.01 -34.31 -17.41
N ASN A 153 5.32 -34.39 -17.25
CA ASN A 153 6.21 -33.24 -17.02
C ASN A 153 7.05 -32.85 -18.24
N LYS A 154 6.65 -33.25 -19.46
CA LYS A 154 7.36 -32.98 -20.74
C LYS A 154 7.70 -31.51 -20.95
N ASN A 155 6.91 -30.60 -20.37
CA ASN A 155 7.12 -29.14 -20.51
C ASN A 155 8.48 -28.68 -19.97
N PHE A 156 9.02 -29.31 -18.93
CA PHE A 156 10.37 -29.01 -18.44
C PHE A 156 11.44 -29.31 -19.49
N PHE A 157 11.31 -30.42 -20.19
CA PHE A 157 12.25 -30.81 -21.24
C PHE A 157 12.14 -29.91 -22.45
N THR A 158 10.93 -29.70 -22.98
CA THR A 158 10.73 -28.89 -24.18
C THR A 158 11.18 -27.45 -24.00
N ARG A 159 10.83 -26.81 -22.85
CA ARG A 159 11.24 -25.45 -22.56
C ARG A 159 12.70 -25.35 -22.15
N GLY A 160 13.18 -26.31 -21.34
CA GLY A 160 14.55 -26.34 -20.82
C GLY A 160 15.58 -26.51 -21.93
N PHE A 161 15.41 -27.48 -22.83
CA PHE A 161 16.33 -27.70 -23.96
C PHE A 161 16.23 -26.58 -25.00
N LYS A 162 15.02 -26.03 -25.28
CA LYS A 162 14.89 -24.86 -26.16
C LYS A 162 15.66 -23.65 -25.62
N ALA A 163 15.59 -23.42 -24.31
CA ALA A 163 16.35 -22.34 -23.67
C ALA A 163 17.85 -22.58 -23.70
N LEU A 164 18.29 -23.83 -23.54
CA LEU A 164 19.72 -24.21 -23.58
C LEU A 164 20.30 -23.99 -24.98
N VAL A 165 19.61 -24.47 -26.01
CA VAL A 165 20.03 -24.28 -27.44
C VAL A 165 20.03 -22.78 -27.79
N GLY A 166 19.09 -22.02 -27.24
CA GLY A 166 19.06 -20.57 -27.42
C GLY A 166 20.07 -19.78 -26.59
N LEU A 167 21.11 -20.44 -26.00
CA LEU A 167 22.17 -19.83 -25.16
C LEU A 167 21.63 -18.95 -24.01
N ALA A 168 20.45 -19.27 -23.51
CA ALA A 168 19.84 -18.60 -22.37
C ALA A 168 19.22 -19.61 -21.41
N PRO A 169 20.05 -20.42 -20.77
CA PRO A 169 19.57 -21.46 -19.87
C PRO A 169 18.75 -20.83 -18.73
N ASN A 170 17.70 -21.52 -18.36
CA ASN A 170 16.77 -21.12 -17.31
C ASN A 170 16.62 -22.27 -16.29
N MET A 171 15.71 -22.08 -15.33
CA MET A 171 15.40 -23.08 -14.33
C MET A 171 14.96 -24.42 -14.96
N ASP A 172 14.11 -24.37 -16.00
CA ASP A 172 13.63 -25.59 -16.69
C ASP A 172 14.80 -26.34 -17.33
N SER A 173 15.88 -25.63 -17.76
CA SER A 173 17.12 -26.23 -18.28
C SER A 173 17.87 -27.06 -17.25
N LEU A 174 17.97 -26.55 -15.98
CA LEU A 174 18.64 -27.30 -14.90
C LEU A 174 17.88 -28.58 -14.56
N VAL A 175 16.55 -28.48 -14.49
CA VAL A 175 15.66 -29.62 -14.20
C VAL A 175 15.73 -30.65 -15.34
N ALA A 176 15.66 -30.18 -16.59
CA ALA A 176 15.73 -31.06 -17.76
C ALA A 176 17.05 -31.79 -17.83
N LEU A 177 18.19 -31.11 -17.62
CA LEU A 177 19.52 -31.74 -17.60
C LEU A 177 19.64 -32.74 -16.46
N GLY A 178 19.24 -32.39 -15.23
CA GLY A 178 19.31 -33.28 -14.06
C GLY A 178 18.46 -34.54 -14.25
N ALA A 179 17.19 -34.40 -14.67
CA ALA A 179 16.32 -35.54 -14.91
C ALA A 179 16.79 -36.40 -16.10
N THR A 180 17.30 -35.77 -17.18
CA THR A 180 17.85 -36.50 -18.33
C THR A 180 19.11 -37.30 -17.97
N ALA A 181 20.01 -36.68 -17.20
CA ALA A 181 21.21 -37.34 -16.72
C ALA A 181 20.88 -38.54 -15.83
N SER A 182 19.95 -38.39 -14.89
CA SER A 182 19.50 -39.52 -14.05
C SER A 182 18.85 -40.63 -14.87
N MET A 183 17.99 -40.27 -15.85
CA MET A 183 17.39 -41.25 -16.76
C MET A 183 18.41 -42.00 -17.64
N LEU A 184 19.40 -41.26 -18.17
CA LEU A 184 20.44 -41.84 -19.02
C LEU A 184 21.33 -42.80 -18.21
N SER A 185 21.70 -42.38 -16.99
CA SER A 185 22.46 -43.25 -16.06
C SER A 185 21.71 -44.56 -15.78
N GLY A 186 20.40 -44.46 -15.44
CA GLY A 186 19.58 -45.66 -15.23
C GLY A 186 19.43 -46.56 -16.46
N ILE A 187 19.29 -45.98 -17.66
CA ILE A 187 19.24 -46.75 -18.93
C ILE A 187 20.57 -47.44 -19.19
N VAL A 188 21.71 -46.77 -18.97
CA VAL A 188 23.04 -47.38 -19.15
C VAL A 188 23.25 -48.51 -18.14
N SER A 189 22.92 -48.32 -16.86
CA SER A 189 22.96 -49.35 -15.84
C SER A 189 22.09 -50.54 -16.20
N LEU A 190 20.86 -50.34 -16.68
CA LEU A 190 19.96 -51.39 -17.16
C LEU A 190 20.58 -52.16 -18.31
N TYR A 191 21.18 -51.45 -19.29
CA TYR A 191 21.85 -52.09 -20.43
C TYR A 191 23.03 -52.97 -20.00
N VAL A 192 23.91 -52.46 -19.12
CA VAL A 192 25.03 -53.20 -18.58
C VAL A 192 24.56 -54.43 -17.79
N MET A 193 23.52 -54.28 -16.97
CA MET A 193 22.90 -55.41 -16.27
C MET A 193 22.38 -56.51 -17.18
N LEU A 194 21.69 -56.12 -18.27
CA LEU A 194 21.20 -57.10 -19.27
C LEU A 194 22.32 -57.83 -19.98
N TYR A 195 23.40 -57.12 -20.33
CA TYR A 195 24.59 -57.71 -20.95
C TYR A 195 25.33 -58.66 -19.98
N ALA A 196 25.59 -58.22 -18.74
CA ALA A 196 26.22 -59.01 -17.71
C ALA A 196 25.39 -60.26 -17.33
N ALA A 197 24.06 -60.13 -17.24
CA ALA A 197 23.18 -61.23 -17.00
C ALA A 197 23.24 -62.31 -18.15
N GLY A 198 23.31 -61.83 -19.39
CA GLY A 198 23.58 -62.72 -20.54
C GLY A 198 24.91 -63.44 -20.49
N ALA A 199 25.92 -62.85 -19.88
CA ALA A 199 27.25 -63.43 -19.68
C ALA A 199 27.39 -64.27 -18.37
N GLY A 200 26.35 -64.28 -17.54
CA GLY A 200 26.35 -64.96 -16.23
C GLY A 200 27.12 -64.28 -15.10
N ASP A 201 27.47 -63.02 -15.33
CA ASP A 201 28.19 -62.19 -14.33
C ASP A 201 27.20 -61.49 -13.39
N TRP A 202 26.80 -62.20 -12.36
CA TRP A 202 25.85 -61.72 -11.34
C TRP A 202 26.46 -60.70 -10.38
N SER A 203 27.78 -60.61 -10.32
CA SER A 203 28.45 -59.56 -9.48
C SER A 203 28.27 -58.19 -10.07
N THR A 204 28.49 -58.05 -11.37
CA THR A 204 28.26 -56.80 -12.11
C THR A 204 26.75 -56.44 -12.11
N VAL A 205 25.85 -57.41 -12.27
CA VAL A 205 24.41 -57.14 -12.15
C VAL A 205 24.05 -56.59 -10.77
N SER A 206 24.56 -57.19 -9.70
CA SER A 206 24.29 -56.74 -8.31
C SER A 206 24.80 -55.30 -8.06
N HIS A 207 26.02 -54.99 -8.56
CA HIS A 207 26.62 -53.67 -8.45
C HIS A 207 25.75 -52.60 -9.07
N HIS A 208 25.27 -52.78 -10.32
CA HIS A 208 24.47 -51.82 -11.03
C HIS A 208 23.03 -51.78 -10.55
N ALA A 209 22.52 -52.77 -9.87
CA ALA A 209 21.15 -52.81 -9.30
C ALA A 209 20.93 -51.76 -8.20
N HIS A 210 21.98 -51.33 -7.53
CA HIS A 210 21.93 -50.29 -6.50
C HIS A 210 22.05 -48.86 -7.06
N ASN A 211 22.39 -48.70 -8.36
CA ASN A 211 22.71 -47.39 -8.98
C ASN A 211 21.78 -47.07 -10.18
N LEU A 212 20.46 -47.23 -10.01
CA LEU A 212 19.52 -47.12 -11.12
C LEU A 212 19.02 -45.67 -11.40
N TYR A 213 18.94 -44.81 -10.39
CA TYR A 213 18.56 -43.38 -10.48
C TYR A 213 17.21 -43.04 -11.19
N PHE A 214 16.38 -44.01 -11.56
CA PHE A 214 15.05 -43.77 -12.13
C PHE A 214 14.13 -43.09 -11.14
N ASP A 215 14.22 -43.49 -9.87
CA ASP A 215 13.51 -42.87 -8.74
C ASP A 215 13.91 -41.41 -8.55
N SER A 216 15.20 -41.11 -8.68
CA SER A 216 15.73 -39.74 -8.59
C SER A 216 15.15 -38.85 -9.69
N ALA A 217 15.07 -39.33 -10.94
CA ALA A 217 14.47 -38.59 -12.03
C ALA A 217 12.98 -38.31 -11.79
N ALA A 218 12.21 -39.32 -11.35
CA ALA A 218 10.78 -39.17 -11.04
C ALA A 218 10.55 -38.23 -9.85
N MET A 219 11.37 -38.35 -8.80
CA MET A 219 11.28 -37.55 -7.59
C MET A 219 11.62 -36.07 -7.85
N ILE A 220 12.69 -35.77 -8.60
CA ILE A 220 13.07 -34.42 -9.00
C ILE A 220 11.89 -33.73 -9.71
N LEU A 221 11.31 -34.38 -10.72
CA LEU A 221 10.20 -33.81 -11.49
C LEU A 221 8.94 -33.62 -10.63
N THR A 222 8.65 -34.57 -9.76
CA THR A 222 7.45 -34.54 -8.90
C THR A 222 7.58 -33.48 -7.81
N LEU A 223 8.73 -33.37 -7.13
CA LEU A 223 8.96 -32.37 -6.08
C LEU A 223 9.03 -30.96 -6.65
N ILE A 224 9.65 -30.76 -7.82
CA ILE A 224 9.64 -29.48 -8.51
C ILE A 224 8.21 -29.13 -8.97
N GLY A 225 7.45 -30.10 -9.47
CA GLY A 225 6.04 -29.95 -9.78
C GLY A 225 5.21 -29.54 -8.57
N LEU A 226 5.50 -30.09 -7.38
CA LEU A 226 4.89 -29.69 -6.11
C LEU A 226 5.24 -28.24 -5.76
N GLY A 227 6.50 -27.85 -5.88
CA GLY A 227 6.95 -26.46 -5.70
C GLY A 227 6.21 -25.50 -6.63
N LYS A 228 6.08 -25.86 -7.93
CA LYS A 228 5.31 -25.07 -8.92
C LYS A 228 3.83 -24.97 -8.60
N TYR A 229 3.22 -26.03 -8.08
CA TYR A 229 1.84 -25.98 -7.62
C TYR A 229 1.65 -25.02 -6.44
N PHE A 230 2.54 -25.05 -5.45
CA PHE A 230 2.49 -24.09 -4.33
C PHE A 230 2.74 -22.66 -4.80
N GLU A 231 3.64 -22.46 -5.74
CA GLU A 231 3.87 -21.16 -6.39
C GLU A 231 2.59 -20.66 -7.06
N ALA A 232 1.95 -21.45 -7.91
CA ALA A 232 0.72 -21.09 -8.61
C ALA A 232 -0.44 -20.81 -7.62
N ARG A 233 -0.58 -21.64 -6.58
CA ARG A 233 -1.58 -21.43 -5.51
C ARG A 233 -1.33 -20.14 -4.73
N ALA A 234 -0.07 -19.79 -4.49
CA ALA A 234 0.31 -18.57 -3.81
C ALA A 234 0.02 -17.33 -4.67
N LYS A 235 0.35 -17.39 -5.96
CA LYS A 235 -0.01 -16.35 -6.94
C LYS A 235 -1.51 -16.11 -6.94
N ALA A 236 -2.32 -17.14 -7.03
CA ALA A 236 -3.78 -17.02 -7.00
C ALA A 236 -4.29 -16.33 -5.72
N ARG A 237 -3.74 -16.70 -4.54
CA ARG A 237 -4.13 -16.08 -3.28
C ARG A 237 -3.67 -14.62 -3.12
N THR A 238 -2.58 -14.23 -3.75
CA THR A 238 -2.10 -12.84 -3.67
C THR A 238 -2.92 -11.90 -4.57
N THR A 239 -3.43 -12.39 -5.69
CA THR A 239 -4.32 -11.65 -6.61
C THR A 239 -5.72 -11.42 -6.01
N ASP A 240 -6.11 -12.20 -5.00
CA ASP A 240 -7.40 -12.10 -4.30
C ASP A 240 -7.68 -10.70 -3.68
N ALA A 241 -6.66 -9.96 -3.28
CA ALA A 241 -6.85 -8.66 -2.64
C ALA A 241 -7.46 -7.61 -3.59
N VAL A 242 -7.05 -7.61 -4.87
CA VAL A 242 -7.62 -6.73 -5.90
C VAL A 242 -9.00 -7.25 -6.35
N SER A 243 -9.13 -8.59 -6.49
CA SER A 243 -10.42 -9.21 -6.84
C SER A 243 -11.50 -8.95 -5.80
N GLN A 244 -11.14 -8.90 -4.51
CA GLN A 244 -12.08 -8.55 -3.45
C GLN A 244 -12.57 -7.11 -3.56
N LEU A 245 -11.75 -6.15 -3.97
CA LEU A 245 -12.20 -4.77 -4.21
C LEU A 245 -13.16 -4.69 -5.40
N VAL A 246 -12.87 -5.43 -6.47
CA VAL A 246 -13.75 -5.52 -7.65
C VAL A 246 -15.11 -6.13 -7.30
N SER A 247 -15.16 -7.13 -6.45
CA SER A 247 -16.41 -7.80 -6.03
C SER A 247 -17.30 -6.95 -5.11
N LEU A 248 -16.84 -5.76 -4.72
CA LEU A 248 -17.64 -4.83 -3.91
C LEU A 248 -18.63 -4.00 -4.75
N VAL A 249 -18.39 -3.87 -6.06
CA VAL A 249 -19.33 -3.17 -6.95
C VAL A 249 -20.53 -4.08 -7.21
N PRO A 250 -21.76 -3.63 -7.02
CA PRO A 250 -22.94 -4.41 -7.35
C PRO A 250 -23.08 -4.55 -8.87
N ASP A 251 -23.66 -5.66 -9.32
CA ASP A 251 -23.87 -5.92 -10.75
C ASP A 251 -24.99 -5.04 -11.35
N THR A 252 -25.94 -4.59 -10.51
CA THR A 252 -27.09 -3.78 -10.91
C THR A 252 -27.20 -2.50 -10.08
N ALA A 253 -27.85 -1.49 -10.63
CA ALA A 253 -28.18 -0.24 -9.96
C ALA A 253 -29.64 0.11 -10.20
N ARG A 254 -30.28 0.77 -9.23
CA ARG A 254 -31.61 1.36 -9.42
C ARG A 254 -31.50 2.80 -9.82
N VAL A 255 -32.13 3.16 -10.92
CA VAL A 255 -32.14 4.53 -11.45
C VAL A 255 -33.57 4.99 -11.72
N ILE A 256 -33.82 6.28 -11.61
CA ILE A 256 -35.08 6.89 -12.02
C ILE A 256 -34.92 7.34 -13.46
N ARG A 257 -35.63 6.68 -14.38
CA ARG A 257 -35.73 7.08 -15.79
C ARG A 257 -37.18 7.31 -16.14
N ASN A 258 -37.48 8.44 -16.75
CA ASN A 258 -38.88 8.87 -17.11
C ASN A 258 -39.85 8.87 -15.92
N GLY A 259 -39.39 9.10 -14.69
CA GLY A 259 -40.21 9.15 -13.49
C GLY A 259 -40.47 7.78 -12.81
N GLU A 260 -39.96 6.68 -13.36
CA GLU A 260 -40.12 5.33 -12.81
C GLU A 260 -38.76 4.76 -12.32
N GLU A 261 -38.80 4.05 -11.17
CA GLU A 261 -37.64 3.29 -10.71
C GLU A 261 -37.42 2.08 -11.61
N THR A 262 -36.25 1.99 -12.23
CA THR A 262 -35.87 0.88 -13.10
C THR A 262 -34.52 0.30 -12.61
N GLU A 263 -34.41 -1.02 -12.54
CA GLU A 263 -33.16 -1.70 -12.27
C GLU A 263 -32.39 -1.92 -13.59
N VAL A 264 -31.16 -1.40 -13.65
CA VAL A 264 -30.30 -1.48 -14.83
C VAL A 264 -28.95 -2.10 -14.44
N PRO A 265 -28.23 -2.73 -15.37
CA PRO A 265 -26.83 -3.11 -15.13
C PRO A 265 -26.02 -1.89 -14.71
N ALA A 266 -25.10 -2.05 -13.75
CA ALA A 266 -24.32 -0.93 -13.21
C ALA A 266 -23.43 -0.24 -14.28
N ASP A 267 -23.07 -0.94 -15.34
CA ASP A 267 -22.31 -0.44 -16.48
C ASP A 267 -23.16 0.36 -17.50
N GLU A 268 -24.49 0.31 -17.40
CA GLU A 268 -25.41 1.09 -18.22
C GLU A 268 -25.84 2.41 -17.55
N VAL A 269 -25.38 2.67 -16.31
CA VAL A 269 -25.63 3.94 -15.62
C VAL A 269 -24.82 5.05 -16.30
N ALA A 270 -25.50 6.14 -16.66
CA ALA A 270 -24.90 7.32 -17.28
C ALA A 270 -24.67 8.44 -16.27
N VAL A 271 -23.72 9.34 -16.57
CA VAL A 271 -23.53 10.57 -15.78
C VAL A 271 -24.80 11.41 -15.87
N GLY A 272 -25.33 11.80 -14.70
CA GLY A 272 -26.55 12.56 -14.59
C GLY A 272 -27.79 11.73 -14.23
N ASP A 273 -27.73 10.39 -14.33
CA ASP A 273 -28.80 9.51 -13.85
C ASP A 273 -29.04 9.72 -12.35
N VAL A 274 -30.27 9.58 -11.91
CA VAL A 274 -30.65 9.65 -10.50
C VAL A 274 -30.72 8.24 -9.94
N LEU A 275 -29.77 7.91 -9.05
CA LEU A 275 -29.70 6.64 -8.33
C LEU A 275 -30.68 6.63 -7.15
N VAL A 276 -31.33 5.52 -6.94
CA VAL A 276 -32.12 5.22 -5.72
C VAL A 276 -31.35 4.16 -4.93
N VAL A 277 -30.92 4.52 -3.72
CA VAL A 277 -30.18 3.58 -2.87
C VAL A 277 -30.94 3.39 -1.57
N LYS A 278 -31.15 2.13 -1.19
CA LYS A 278 -31.91 1.73 0.00
C LYS A 278 -31.00 1.07 1.03
N THR A 279 -31.46 1.01 2.28
CA THR A 279 -30.73 0.34 3.38
C THR A 279 -30.29 -1.08 2.99
N GLY A 280 -29.03 -1.42 3.23
CA GLY A 280 -28.44 -2.72 2.91
C GLY A 280 -27.92 -2.84 1.47
N GLU A 281 -28.15 -1.85 0.61
CA GLU A 281 -27.65 -1.85 -0.77
C GLU A 281 -26.27 -1.22 -0.87
N ARG A 282 -25.48 -1.67 -1.85
CA ARG A 282 -24.21 -1.06 -2.20
C ARG A 282 -24.41 -0.02 -3.27
N ILE A 283 -23.70 1.07 -3.18
CA ILE A 283 -23.72 2.17 -4.15
C ILE A 283 -22.96 1.73 -5.41
N ALA A 284 -23.60 1.83 -6.56
CA ALA A 284 -23.05 1.30 -7.81
C ALA A 284 -22.02 2.24 -8.46
N VAL A 285 -22.22 3.56 -8.40
CA VAL A 285 -21.40 4.59 -9.04
C VAL A 285 -21.23 5.80 -8.12
N ASP A 286 -20.25 6.66 -8.39
CA ASP A 286 -20.05 7.88 -7.59
C ASP A 286 -21.13 8.92 -7.89
N GLY A 287 -21.56 9.64 -6.86
CA GLY A 287 -22.63 10.63 -7.00
C GLY A 287 -22.66 11.69 -5.91
N VAL A 288 -23.64 12.58 -6.03
CA VAL A 288 -23.96 13.59 -5.03
C VAL A 288 -25.41 13.42 -4.58
N VAL A 289 -25.64 13.37 -3.28
CA VAL A 289 -26.99 13.25 -2.71
C VAL A 289 -27.83 14.47 -3.05
N ILE A 290 -28.99 14.25 -3.67
CA ILE A 290 -29.93 15.31 -4.02
C ILE A 290 -31.17 15.32 -3.11
N GLU A 291 -31.50 14.17 -2.48
CA GLU A 291 -32.61 14.01 -1.58
C GLU A 291 -32.34 12.91 -0.56
N GLY A 292 -32.87 13.09 0.67
CA GLY A 292 -32.76 12.10 1.74
C GLY A 292 -31.56 12.25 2.67
N ARG A 293 -31.42 11.31 3.62
CA ARG A 293 -30.30 11.17 4.55
C ARG A 293 -30.00 9.70 4.77
N ALA A 294 -28.74 9.38 4.95
CA ALA A 294 -28.31 8.01 5.20
C ALA A 294 -27.00 7.95 6.02
N GLN A 295 -26.80 6.82 6.68
CA GLN A 295 -25.50 6.42 7.20
C GLN A 295 -24.89 5.43 6.23
N VAL A 296 -23.68 5.74 5.75
CA VAL A 296 -22.96 4.98 4.73
C VAL A 296 -21.66 4.45 5.32
N ASP A 297 -21.46 3.15 5.25
CA ASP A 297 -20.19 2.49 5.58
C ASP A 297 -19.22 2.63 4.40
N GLU A 298 -18.20 3.45 4.59
CA GLU A 298 -17.14 3.71 3.62
C GLU A 298 -15.87 2.87 3.90
N SER A 299 -15.93 1.91 4.83
CA SER A 299 -14.76 1.13 5.29
C SER A 299 -14.04 0.38 4.17
N ALA A 300 -14.74 0.05 3.10
CA ALA A 300 -14.17 -0.60 1.93
C ALA A 300 -13.14 0.27 1.19
N LEU A 301 -13.30 1.60 1.23
CA LEU A 301 -12.44 2.58 0.58
C LEU A 301 -11.49 3.28 1.58
N THR A 302 -12.01 3.67 2.72
CA THR A 302 -11.28 4.47 3.73
C THR A 302 -10.61 3.61 4.80
N GLY A 303 -11.07 2.37 5.00
CA GLY A 303 -10.65 1.51 6.09
C GLY A 303 -11.16 1.93 7.47
N GLU A 304 -12.08 2.91 7.55
CA GLU A 304 -12.73 3.35 8.79
C GLU A 304 -14.04 2.58 9.01
N SER A 305 -14.21 2.01 10.20
CA SER A 305 -15.36 1.14 10.51
C SER A 305 -16.62 1.87 10.95
N LEU A 306 -16.55 3.19 11.19
CA LEU A 306 -17.70 3.96 11.64
C LEU A 306 -18.48 4.49 10.41
N PRO A 307 -19.79 4.25 10.31
CA PRO A 307 -20.61 4.80 9.23
C PRO A 307 -20.62 6.34 9.28
N VAL A 308 -20.57 6.94 8.10
CA VAL A 308 -20.56 8.39 7.91
C VAL A 308 -21.95 8.86 7.52
N GLU A 309 -22.46 9.93 8.16
CA GLU A 309 -23.73 10.54 7.77
C GLU A 309 -23.59 11.29 6.45
N LYS A 310 -24.50 11.00 5.52
CA LYS A 310 -24.63 11.65 4.22
C LYS A 310 -25.98 12.35 4.13
N ALA A 311 -25.94 13.65 3.84
CA ALA A 311 -27.10 14.52 3.64
C ALA A 311 -27.08 15.13 2.23
N VAL A 312 -28.09 15.89 1.90
CA VAL A 312 -28.16 16.60 0.60
C VAL A 312 -26.90 17.43 0.35
N GLY A 313 -26.29 17.26 -0.82
CA GLY A 313 -25.00 17.85 -1.20
C GLY A 313 -23.77 17.02 -0.82
N SER A 314 -23.91 15.96 -0.04
CA SER A 314 -22.79 15.05 0.30
C SER A 314 -22.40 14.18 -0.88
N LYS A 315 -21.10 13.97 -1.06
CA LYS A 315 -20.57 13.01 -2.06
C LYS A 315 -20.72 11.59 -1.54
N ILE A 316 -21.06 10.67 -2.42
CA ILE A 316 -21.09 9.23 -2.19
C ILE A 316 -20.20 8.53 -3.21
N SER A 317 -19.61 7.42 -2.82
CA SER A 317 -18.64 6.66 -3.63
C SER A 317 -19.13 5.26 -3.93
N ALA A 318 -18.78 4.76 -5.11
CA ALA A 318 -19.09 3.38 -5.53
C ALA A 318 -18.56 2.35 -4.52
N ALA A 319 -19.23 1.20 -4.41
CA ALA A 319 -18.93 0.08 -3.54
C ALA A 319 -19.11 0.30 -2.02
N THR A 320 -19.47 1.52 -1.58
CA THR A 320 -19.83 1.78 -0.19
C THR A 320 -21.21 1.20 0.14
N LEU A 321 -21.43 0.82 1.40
CA LEU A 321 -22.64 0.13 1.83
C LEU A 321 -23.57 1.08 2.59
N MET A 322 -24.81 1.18 2.16
CA MET A 322 -25.85 1.90 2.88
C MET A 322 -26.20 1.15 4.17
N HIS A 323 -25.82 1.69 5.32
CA HIS A 323 -26.11 1.07 6.63
C HIS A 323 -27.55 1.35 7.07
N SER A 324 -28.01 2.58 6.93
CA SER A 324 -29.38 2.98 7.26
C SER A 324 -29.79 4.22 6.45
N GLY A 325 -31.11 4.39 6.23
CA GLY A 325 -31.67 5.52 5.53
C GLY A 325 -32.03 5.20 4.07
N HIS A 326 -32.34 6.25 3.33
CA HIS A 326 -32.71 6.22 1.92
C HIS A 326 -32.24 7.53 1.28
N ILE A 327 -31.63 7.44 0.12
CA ILE A 327 -31.15 8.61 -0.63
C ILE A 327 -31.44 8.48 -2.11
N HIS A 328 -31.69 9.64 -2.71
CA HIS A 328 -31.58 9.85 -4.14
C HIS A 328 -30.26 10.58 -4.41
N ALA A 329 -29.46 10.08 -5.33
CA ALA A 329 -28.17 10.67 -5.66
C ALA A 329 -27.99 10.80 -7.16
N LYS A 330 -27.49 11.95 -7.60
CA LYS A 330 -27.18 12.19 -9.01
C LYS A 330 -25.80 11.60 -9.32
N ALA A 331 -25.71 10.71 -10.30
CA ALA A 331 -24.45 10.11 -10.75
C ALA A 331 -23.52 11.17 -11.33
N THR A 332 -22.27 11.20 -10.84
CA THR A 332 -21.24 12.17 -11.27
C THR A 332 -20.09 11.50 -12.00
N ARG A 333 -19.70 10.27 -11.59
CA ARG A 333 -18.66 9.47 -12.24
C ARG A 333 -19.17 8.05 -12.37
N VAL A 334 -18.96 7.43 -13.54
CA VAL A 334 -19.48 6.09 -13.86
C VAL A 334 -18.40 5.21 -14.45
N GLY A 335 -18.54 3.89 -14.36
CA GLY A 335 -17.66 2.92 -14.99
C GLY A 335 -16.20 3.06 -14.56
N ALA A 336 -15.31 3.31 -15.52
CA ALA A 336 -13.87 3.44 -15.28
C ALA A 336 -13.46 4.69 -14.48
N ASP A 337 -14.31 5.71 -14.47
CA ASP A 337 -14.02 7.00 -13.84
C ASP A 337 -14.44 7.05 -12.37
N THR A 338 -15.10 5.99 -11.85
CA THR A 338 -15.44 5.91 -10.43
C THR A 338 -14.19 5.87 -9.55
N THR A 339 -14.30 6.43 -8.34
CA THR A 339 -13.22 6.46 -7.35
C THR A 339 -12.65 5.05 -7.10
N LEU A 340 -13.52 4.04 -6.96
CA LEU A 340 -13.06 2.66 -6.79
C LEU A 340 -12.32 2.13 -8.01
N ALA A 341 -12.80 2.42 -9.23
CA ALA A 341 -12.13 1.97 -10.46
C ALA A 341 -10.73 2.59 -10.58
N GLN A 342 -10.57 3.86 -10.21
CA GLN A 342 -9.27 4.53 -10.14
C GLN A 342 -8.35 3.89 -9.08
N VAL A 343 -8.87 3.58 -7.88
CA VAL A 343 -8.12 2.85 -6.83
C VAL A 343 -7.62 1.49 -7.36
N ILE A 344 -8.49 0.73 -8.03
CA ILE A 344 -8.15 -0.56 -8.63
C ILE A 344 -7.06 -0.39 -9.70
N ALA A 345 -7.17 0.63 -10.56
CA ALA A 345 -6.19 0.91 -11.59
C ALA A 345 -4.81 1.25 -11.00
N LEU A 346 -4.75 2.10 -9.96
CA LEU A 346 -3.52 2.44 -9.27
C LEU A 346 -2.86 1.22 -8.60
N VAL A 347 -3.64 0.38 -7.92
CA VAL A 347 -3.12 -0.86 -7.31
C VAL A 347 -2.63 -1.83 -8.39
N ASP A 348 -3.32 -1.89 -9.53
CA ASP A 348 -2.91 -2.72 -10.67
C ASP A 348 -1.61 -2.22 -11.29
N GLU A 349 -1.45 -0.92 -11.47
CA GLU A 349 -0.21 -0.28 -11.95
C GLU A 349 0.96 -0.50 -10.98
N ALA A 350 0.74 -0.28 -9.67
CA ALA A 350 1.75 -0.52 -8.64
C ALA A 350 2.26 -1.97 -8.65
N THR A 351 1.35 -2.93 -8.78
CA THR A 351 1.72 -4.36 -8.82
C THR A 351 2.36 -4.80 -10.13
N SER A 352 2.16 -4.04 -11.21
CA SER A 352 2.76 -4.30 -12.54
C SER A 352 4.16 -3.72 -12.66
N SER A 353 4.48 -2.66 -11.90
CA SER A 353 5.80 -2.03 -11.91
C SER A 353 6.87 -2.87 -11.19
N LYS A 354 8.14 -2.69 -11.55
CA LYS A 354 9.28 -3.38 -10.92
C LYS A 354 10.05 -2.44 -10.00
N ALA A 355 10.16 -2.82 -8.74
CA ALA A 355 11.03 -2.17 -7.77
C ALA A 355 12.53 -2.29 -8.17
N PRO A 356 13.41 -1.33 -7.82
CA PRO A 356 14.85 -1.41 -8.06
C PRO A 356 15.50 -2.70 -7.55
N VAL A 357 15.12 -3.16 -6.36
CA VAL A 357 15.59 -4.45 -5.79
C VAL A 357 15.18 -5.64 -6.66
N ALA A 358 14.00 -5.61 -7.30
CA ALA A 358 13.57 -6.67 -8.21
C ALA A 358 14.44 -6.71 -9.48
N ARG A 359 14.79 -5.54 -10.04
CA ARG A 359 15.69 -5.45 -11.19
C ARG A 359 17.08 -6.02 -10.90
N LEU A 360 17.59 -5.78 -9.67
CA LEU A 360 18.85 -6.36 -9.20
C LEU A 360 18.76 -7.90 -9.08
N ALA A 361 17.69 -8.42 -8.49
CA ALA A 361 17.45 -9.85 -8.34
C ALA A 361 17.34 -10.55 -9.70
N ASP A 362 16.66 -9.94 -10.69
CA ASP A 362 16.55 -10.44 -12.05
C ASP A 362 17.93 -10.54 -12.74
N ARG A 363 18.79 -9.52 -12.57
CA ARG A 363 20.16 -9.50 -13.11
C ARG A 363 21.01 -10.62 -12.49
N ILE A 364 20.96 -10.78 -11.18
CA ILE A 364 21.66 -11.86 -10.48
C ILE A 364 21.18 -13.22 -10.97
N SER A 365 19.87 -13.42 -11.11
CA SER A 365 19.28 -14.67 -11.61
C SER A 365 19.75 -15.02 -13.02
N GLY A 366 19.92 -14.03 -13.89
CA GLY A 366 20.44 -14.24 -15.26
C GLY A 366 21.88 -14.74 -15.34
N ILE A 367 22.72 -14.38 -14.36
CA ILE A 367 24.12 -14.82 -14.27
C ILE A 367 24.23 -16.16 -13.52
N PHE A 368 23.35 -16.38 -12.54
CA PHE A 368 23.41 -17.51 -11.62
C PHE A 368 23.31 -18.87 -12.34
N VAL A 369 22.36 -19.02 -13.27
CA VAL A 369 22.13 -20.29 -13.98
C VAL A 369 23.35 -20.74 -14.82
N PRO A 370 23.97 -19.89 -15.66
CA PRO A 370 25.23 -20.23 -16.34
C PRO A 370 26.36 -20.62 -15.38
N VAL A 371 26.51 -19.90 -14.26
CA VAL A 371 27.55 -20.21 -13.26
C VAL A 371 27.32 -21.59 -12.64
N VAL A 372 26.09 -21.93 -12.31
CA VAL A 372 25.73 -23.25 -11.75
C VAL A 372 26.02 -24.37 -12.75
N LEU A 373 25.72 -24.18 -14.04
CA LEU A 373 26.07 -25.15 -15.07
C LEU A 373 27.59 -25.39 -15.15
N ALA A 374 28.37 -24.32 -15.04
CA ALA A 374 29.82 -24.42 -15.00
C ALA A 374 30.30 -25.16 -13.73
N ILE A 375 29.76 -24.86 -12.56
CA ILE A 375 30.07 -25.54 -11.29
C ILE A 375 29.73 -27.03 -11.40
N ALA A 376 28.56 -27.41 -11.91
CA ALA A 376 28.19 -28.81 -12.08
C ALA A 376 29.13 -29.56 -13.02
N LEU A 377 29.53 -28.95 -14.14
CA LEU A 377 30.49 -29.51 -15.06
C LEU A 377 31.87 -29.69 -14.39
N VAL A 378 32.37 -28.67 -13.71
CA VAL A 378 33.63 -28.71 -12.99
C VAL A 378 33.58 -29.80 -11.89
N THR A 379 32.48 -29.91 -11.16
CA THR A 379 32.28 -30.96 -10.14
C THR A 379 32.45 -32.34 -10.77
N ALA A 380 31.75 -32.63 -11.89
CA ALA A 380 31.88 -33.91 -12.57
C ALA A 380 33.34 -34.19 -13.01
N LEU A 381 33.99 -33.21 -13.65
CA LEU A 381 35.33 -33.34 -14.15
C LEU A 381 36.38 -33.57 -13.02
N VAL A 382 36.23 -32.82 -11.92
CA VAL A 382 37.17 -32.98 -10.76
C VAL A 382 37.03 -34.36 -10.15
N TRP A 383 35.82 -34.86 -9.91
CA TRP A 383 35.65 -36.18 -9.31
C TRP A 383 36.11 -37.31 -10.23
N ILE A 384 35.88 -37.21 -11.55
CA ILE A 384 36.44 -38.16 -12.51
C ILE A 384 37.98 -38.10 -12.48
N ALA A 385 38.59 -36.92 -12.44
CA ALA A 385 40.04 -36.75 -12.38
C ALA A 385 40.68 -37.28 -11.07
N VAL A 386 39.93 -37.27 -9.97
CA VAL A 386 40.35 -37.84 -8.66
C VAL A 386 40.18 -39.37 -8.67
N GLY A 387 39.61 -39.98 -9.73
CA GLY A 387 39.42 -41.43 -9.87
C GLY A 387 38.14 -41.98 -9.25
N ALA A 388 37.16 -41.12 -9.01
CA ALA A 388 35.84 -41.57 -8.58
C ALA A 388 35.04 -42.16 -9.77
N ASP A 389 34.12 -43.06 -9.46
CA ASP A 389 33.23 -43.64 -10.48
C ASP A 389 32.43 -42.56 -11.19
N VAL A 390 32.24 -42.75 -12.51
CA VAL A 390 31.45 -41.81 -13.35
C VAL A 390 30.05 -41.63 -12.82
N GLU A 391 29.40 -42.67 -12.28
CA GLU A 391 28.09 -42.62 -11.69
C GLU A 391 28.04 -41.70 -10.45
N PHE A 392 29.08 -41.78 -9.57
CA PHE A 392 29.23 -40.92 -8.41
C PHE A 392 29.43 -39.46 -8.83
N ALA A 393 30.35 -39.21 -9.78
CA ALA A 393 30.60 -37.86 -10.30
C ALA A 393 29.35 -37.22 -10.92
N MET A 394 28.57 -37.98 -11.68
CA MET A 394 27.31 -37.57 -12.27
C MET A 394 26.23 -37.26 -11.21
N THR A 395 26.17 -38.10 -10.15
CA THR A 395 25.21 -37.86 -9.04
C THR A 395 25.48 -36.56 -8.35
N LEU A 396 26.74 -36.22 -8.08
CA LEU A 396 27.13 -34.95 -7.47
C LEU A 396 26.83 -33.78 -8.41
N ALA A 397 27.12 -33.88 -9.70
CA ALA A 397 26.81 -32.87 -10.69
C ALA A 397 25.28 -32.62 -10.80
N VAL A 398 24.46 -33.67 -10.82
CA VAL A 398 23.01 -33.59 -10.81
C VAL A 398 22.53 -32.96 -9.49
N SER A 399 23.11 -33.31 -8.34
CA SER A 399 22.77 -32.69 -7.07
C SER A 399 23.04 -31.19 -7.06
N VAL A 400 24.16 -30.75 -7.64
CA VAL A 400 24.47 -29.33 -7.85
C VAL A 400 23.43 -28.66 -8.74
N LEU A 401 23.05 -29.24 -9.86
CA LEU A 401 22.05 -28.69 -10.77
C LEU A 401 20.69 -28.53 -10.07
N VAL A 402 20.28 -29.53 -9.32
CA VAL A 402 18.96 -29.57 -8.68
C VAL A 402 18.86 -28.57 -7.53
N ILE A 403 19.84 -28.58 -6.58
CA ILE A 403 19.76 -27.70 -5.40
C ILE A 403 19.89 -26.23 -5.78
N SER A 404 20.58 -25.93 -6.85
CA SER A 404 20.88 -24.58 -7.29
C SER A 404 19.71 -23.85 -7.96
N CYS A 405 18.52 -24.43 -8.02
CA CYS A 405 17.40 -23.76 -8.65
C CYS A 405 16.97 -22.50 -7.85
N PRO A 406 17.05 -21.28 -8.42
CA PRO A 406 16.66 -20.06 -7.72
C PRO A 406 15.15 -19.81 -7.79
N CYS A 407 14.33 -20.85 -7.58
CA CYS A 407 12.87 -20.79 -7.76
C CYS A 407 12.21 -19.71 -6.87
N ALA A 408 12.66 -19.61 -5.62
CA ALA A 408 12.14 -18.65 -4.65
C ALA A 408 12.54 -17.20 -4.96
N LEU A 409 13.67 -16.97 -5.65
CA LEU A 409 14.19 -15.65 -5.98
C LEU A 409 13.23 -14.84 -6.85
N GLY A 410 12.63 -15.49 -7.88
CA GLY A 410 11.68 -14.85 -8.78
C GLY A 410 10.36 -14.42 -8.12
N LEU A 411 10.04 -14.97 -6.94
CA LEU A 411 8.83 -14.66 -6.17
C LEU A 411 9.09 -13.71 -5.01
N ALA A 412 10.32 -13.60 -4.54
CA ALA A 412 10.70 -12.91 -3.31
C ALA A 412 10.21 -11.46 -3.26
N THR A 413 10.47 -10.69 -4.31
CA THR A 413 10.07 -9.27 -4.39
C THR A 413 8.63 -9.10 -4.85
N PRO A 414 8.16 -9.69 -5.98
CA PRO A 414 6.82 -9.40 -6.47
C PRO A 414 5.71 -9.80 -5.50
N THR A 415 5.88 -10.92 -4.78
CA THR A 415 4.87 -11.36 -3.81
C THR A 415 4.79 -10.40 -2.62
N ALA A 416 5.93 -9.93 -2.10
CA ALA A 416 5.95 -8.97 -0.99
C ALA A 416 5.35 -7.61 -1.40
N VAL A 417 5.67 -7.11 -2.61
CA VAL A 417 5.09 -5.88 -3.16
C VAL A 417 3.57 -6.04 -3.30
N MET A 418 3.10 -7.11 -3.92
CA MET A 418 1.66 -7.33 -4.14
C MET A 418 0.88 -7.44 -2.84
N VAL A 419 1.39 -8.17 -1.84
CA VAL A 419 0.75 -8.26 -0.52
C VAL A 419 0.82 -6.92 0.21
N GLY A 420 1.95 -6.21 0.10
CA GLY A 420 2.16 -4.89 0.70
C GLY A 420 1.24 -3.83 0.12
N THR A 421 1.16 -3.70 -1.21
CA THR A 421 0.27 -2.74 -1.88
C THR A 421 -1.21 -3.08 -1.65
N GLY A 422 -1.58 -4.37 -1.65
CA GLY A 422 -2.92 -4.80 -1.28
C GLY A 422 -3.27 -4.49 0.19
N ARG A 423 -2.30 -4.55 1.10
CA ARG A 423 -2.50 -4.11 2.50
C ARG A 423 -2.59 -2.60 2.60
N ALA A 424 -1.74 -1.85 1.86
CA ALA A 424 -1.78 -0.40 1.78
C ALA A 424 -3.16 0.11 1.33
N ALA A 425 -3.68 -0.44 0.23
CA ALA A 425 -4.99 -0.07 -0.31
C ALA A 425 -6.12 -0.22 0.72
N ARG A 426 -6.11 -1.32 1.51
CA ARG A 426 -7.07 -1.51 2.60
C ARG A 426 -6.91 -0.53 3.77
N LEU A 427 -5.79 0.17 3.84
CA LEU A 427 -5.54 1.23 4.81
C LEU A 427 -5.84 2.62 4.25
N GLY A 428 -6.35 2.71 3.00
CA GLY A 428 -6.56 3.96 2.30
C GLY A 428 -5.27 4.58 1.76
N ILE A 429 -4.21 3.79 1.55
CA ILE A 429 -2.91 4.24 1.06
C ILE A 429 -2.67 3.63 -0.31
N LEU A 430 -2.53 4.45 -1.34
CA LEU A 430 -2.37 4.02 -2.73
C LEU A 430 -0.97 4.37 -3.22
N PHE A 431 -0.11 3.37 -3.40
CA PHE A 431 1.17 3.52 -4.08
C PHE A 431 0.97 3.38 -5.58
N LYS A 432 1.49 4.29 -6.40
CA LYS A 432 1.42 4.18 -7.86
C LYS A 432 2.43 3.20 -8.45
N SER A 433 3.52 2.94 -7.74
CA SER A 433 4.56 2.04 -8.22
C SER A 433 5.26 1.28 -7.09
N ALA A 434 5.83 0.12 -7.43
CA ALA A 434 6.70 -0.62 -6.51
C ALA A 434 7.99 0.15 -6.19
N GLU A 435 8.40 1.06 -7.08
CA GLU A 435 9.53 1.95 -6.86
C GLU A 435 9.21 2.99 -5.79
N ALA A 436 8.03 3.61 -5.84
CA ALA A 436 7.54 4.53 -4.80
C ALA A 436 7.48 3.83 -3.43
N LEU A 437 6.96 2.59 -3.40
CA LEU A 437 6.93 1.77 -2.19
C LEU A 437 8.33 1.50 -1.64
N GLU A 438 9.34 1.22 -2.49
CA GLU A 438 10.72 1.00 -2.05
C GLU A 438 11.37 2.30 -1.58
N LYS A 439 11.26 3.39 -2.35
CA LYS A 439 11.85 4.69 -2.04
C LYS A 439 11.31 5.28 -0.73
N CYS A 440 10.03 5.12 -0.45
CA CYS A 440 9.38 5.63 0.76
C CYS A 440 10.04 5.11 2.04
N SER A 441 10.59 3.89 2.05
CA SER A 441 11.33 3.36 3.21
C SER A 441 12.71 3.97 3.44
N GLY A 442 13.26 4.63 2.44
CA GLY A 442 14.61 5.21 2.47
C GLY A 442 14.65 6.72 2.70
N ILE A 443 13.54 7.32 3.02
CA ILE A 443 13.40 8.76 3.29
C ILE A 443 14.19 9.15 4.55
N SER A 444 14.77 10.34 4.54
CA SER A 444 15.48 10.94 5.68
C SER A 444 14.91 12.31 6.09
N ALA A 445 14.16 12.97 5.21
CA ALA A 445 13.49 14.24 5.49
C ALA A 445 12.03 14.21 5.01
N VAL A 446 11.15 14.82 5.78
CA VAL A 446 9.72 15.01 5.47
C VAL A 446 9.47 16.50 5.37
N ILE A 447 8.96 16.96 4.24
CA ILE A 447 8.50 18.32 4.03
C ILE A 447 6.97 18.27 3.98
N LEU A 448 6.35 19.04 4.87
CA LEU A 448 4.90 19.13 5.01
C LEU A 448 4.43 20.48 4.48
N ASP A 449 3.51 20.51 3.54
CA ASP A 449 2.75 21.74 3.31
C ASP A 449 1.90 22.06 4.54
N LYS A 450 1.61 23.33 4.75
CA LYS A 450 0.75 23.74 5.87
C LYS A 450 -0.73 23.49 5.55
N THR A 451 -1.22 24.11 4.47
CA THR A 451 -2.66 24.25 4.18
C THR A 451 -3.24 22.96 3.64
N GLY A 452 -4.31 22.43 4.23
CA GLY A 452 -4.92 21.17 3.81
C GLY A 452 -4.11 19.92 4.20
N THR A 453 -2.85 20.07 4.64
CA THR A 453 -1.95 18.98 5.05
C THR A 453 -1.77 18.93 6.56
N VAL A 454 -1.14 19.93 7.17
CA VAL A 454 -1.04 20.06 8.63
C VAL A 454 -2.34 20.62 9.20
N THR A 455 -3.03 21.45 8.44
CA THR A 455 -4.31 22.07 8.79
C THR A 455 -5.43 21.50 7.92
N GLU A 456 -6.69 21.79 8.30
CA GLU A 456 -7.89 21.30 7.58
C GLU A 456 -8.08 21.97 6.20
N GLY A 457 -7.40 23.10 5.94
CA GLY A 457 -7.57 23.88 4.71
C GLY A 457 -8.92 24.62 4.65
N LYS A 458 -9.61 24.72 5.77
CA LYS A 458 -10.91 25.38 5.90
C LYS A 458 -10.82 26.42 7.00
N PRO A 459 -10.46 27.70 6.68
CA PRO A 459 -10.40 28.75 7.68
C PRO A 459 -11.77 28.96 8.32
N ILE A 460 -11.75 29.25 9.60
CA ILE A 460 -12.92 29.65 10.41
C ILE A 460 -12.68 30.99 11.08
N VAL A 461 -13.75 31.75 11.33
CA VAL A 461 -13.65 32.98 12.13
C VAL A 461 -13.46 32.60 13.58
N THR A 462 -12.37 33.07 14.19
CA THR A 462 -12.01 32.77 15.59
C THR A 462 -12.23 33.96 16.52
N ASP A 463 -12.02 35.19 16.03
CA ASP A 463 -12.18 36.40 16.82
C ASP A 463 -12.81 37.52 16.01
N VAL A 464 -13.66 38.28 16.66
CA VAL A 464 -14.20 39.54 16.16
C VAL A 464 -13.90 40.60 17.21
N ARG A 465 -13.12 41.64 16.88
CA ARG A 465 -12.70 42.71 17.80
C ARG A 465 -13.24 44.03 17.29
N VAL A 466 -14.06 44.69 18.11
CA VAL A 466 -14.69 45.95 17.79
C VAL A 466 -13.94 47.10 18.47
N PHE A 467 -13.64 48.13 17.68
CA PHE A 467 -12.97 49.36 18.17
C PHE A 467 -13.90 50.58 18.12
N ALA A 468 -15.01 50.50 17.42
CA ALA A 468 -16.00 51.58 17.34
C ALA A 468 -17.14 51.38 18.33
N SER A 469 -17.43 52.38 19.17
CA SER A 469 -18.44 52.28 20.25
C SER A 469 -19.88 52.05 19.78
N HIS A 470 -20.18 52.29 18.49
CA HIS A 470 -21.52 52.16 17.91
C HIS A 470 -21.80 50.81 17.30
N LEU A 471 -20.81 49.89 17.25
CA LEU A 471 -20.94 48.57 16.70
C LEU A 471 -20.82 47.50 17.78
N ARG A 472 -21.47 46.37 17.58
CA ARG A 472 -21.29 45.13 18.36
C ARG A 472 -20.53 44.12 17.49
N GLU A 473 -19.96 43.09 18.08
CA GLU A 473 -19.25 42.01 17.37
C GLU A 473 -20.13 41.41 16.25
N ARG A 474 -21.40 41.13 16.54
CA ARG A 474 -22.36 40.59 15.57
C ARG A 474 -22.61 41.54 14.39
N ASP A 475 -22.63 42.85 14.63
CA ASP A 475 -22.85 43.86 13.60
C ASP A 475 -21.60 44.01 12.74
N LEU A 476 -20.42 43.95 13.33
CA LEU A 476 -19.15 43.97 12.63
C LEU A 476 -19.00 42.74 11.74
N LEU A 477 -19.31 41.51 12.23
CA LEU A 477 -19.27 40.28 11.46
C LEU A 477 -20.27 40.33 10.30
N LYS A 478 -21.47 40.85 10.52
CA LYS A 478 -22.49 41.05 9.48
C LYS A 478 -22.02 42.00 8.39
N LEU A 479 -21.42 43.14 8.76
CA LEU A 479 -20.84 44.09 7.81
C LEU A 479 -19.73 43.46 6.99
N ALA A 480 -18.76 42.81 7.66
CA ALA A 480 -17.66 42.13 7.01
C ALA A 480 -18.17 41.06 6.02
N ALA A 481 -19.12 40.22 6.41
CA ALA A 481 -19.70 39.18 5.56
C ALA A 481 -20.44 39.79 4.36
N SER A 482 -21.14 40.94 4.55
CA SER A 482 -21.83 41.59 3.47
C SER A 482 -20.89 42.20 2.43
N VAL A 483 -19.73 42.68 2.83
CA VAL A 483 -18.67 43.15 1.93
C VAL A 483 -18.06 41.97 1.15
N GLU A 484 -17.81 40.86 1.84
CA GLU A 484 -17.09 39.69 1.29
C GLU A 484 -17.98 38.71 0.51
N VAL A 485 -19.31 38.90 0.46
CA VAL A 485 -20.25 37.95 -0.13
C VAL A 485 -19.98 37.63 -1.60
N LYS A 486 -19.35 38.55 -2.34
CA LYS A 486 -18.98 38.39 -3.75
C LYS A 486 -17.53 38.02 -3.96
N SER A 487 -16.73 37.84 -2.90
CA SER A 487 -15.35 37.47 -2.95
C SER A 487 -15.20 35.93 -2.94
N GLU A 488 -14.38 35.42 -3.82
CA GLU A 488 -14.07 33.97 -3.90
C GLU A 488 -12.92 33.55 -2.97
N HIS A 489 -12.34 34.50 -2.23
CA HIS A 489 -11.22 34.21 -1.34
C HIS A 489 -11.63 33.28 -0.19
N PRO A 490 -10.83 32.28 0.20
CA PRO A 490 -11.17 31.34 1.29
C PRO A 490 -11.51 32.03 2.63
N LEU A 491 -10.82 33.12 2.97
CA LEU A 491 -11.12 33.89 4.17
C LEU A 491 -12.50 34.58 4.09
N ALA A 492 -12.86 35.08 2.90
CA ALA A 492 -14.18 35.68 2.65
C ALA A 492 -15.28 34.66 2.85
N GLN A 493 -15.10 33.47 2.28
CA GLN A 493 -16.06 32.38 2.46
C GLN A 493 -16.22 31.96 3.93
N ALA A 494 -15.13 31.97 4.70
CA ALA A 494 -15.16 31.71 6.13
C ALA A 494 -16.00 32.75 6.90
N ILE A 495 -15.82 34.05 6.60
CA ILE A 495 -16.54 35.15 7.21
C ILE A 495 -18.05 35.09 6.86
N VAL A 496 -18.37 34.84 5.58
CA VAL A 496 -19.75 34.70 5.12
C VAL A 496 -20.44 33.48 5.74
N ARG A 497 -19.71 32.37 5.87
CA ARG A 497 -20.21 31.15 6.51
C ARG A 497 -20.52 31.41 7.99
N SER A 498 -19.57 31.98 8.71
CA SER A 498 -19.76 32.30 10.13
C SER A 498 -20.95 33.26 10.36
N ALA A 499 -21.13 34.28 9.49
CA ALA A 499 -22.28 35.16 9.59
C ALA A 499 -23.63 34.46 9.33
N ARG A 500 -23.66 33.48 8.43
CA ARG A 500 -24.84 32.66 8.14
C ARG A 500 -25.20 31.70 9.27
N GLU A 501 -24.19 31.05 9.86
CA GLU A 501 -24.34 30.13 10.99
C GLU A 501 -24.89 30.87 12.24
N ASN A 502 -24.49 32.13 12.42
CA ASN A 502 -24.97 33.00 13.49
C ASN A 502 -26.34 33.65 13.17
N GLU A 503 -27.04 33.18 12.12
CA GLU A 503 -28.33 33.69 11.67
C GLU A 503 -28.34 35.23 11.49
N THR A 504 -27.21 35.83 11.24
CA THR A 504 -27.10 37.24 10.91
C THR A 504 -27.48 37.46 9.44
N GLY A 505 -28.65 37.95 9.14
CA GLY A 505 -28.98 38.32 7.75
C GLY A 505 -27.93 39.25 7.16
N LEU A 506 -27.60 39.15 5.87
CA LEU A 506 -26.66 40.02 5.20
C LEU A 506 -27.31 41.33 4.74
N TYR A 507 -26.54 42.42 4.70
CA TYR A 507 -26.96 43.67 4.09
C TYR A 507 -26.79 43.58 2.57
N GLU A 508 -27.63 44.37 1.85
CA GLU A 508 -27.44 44.52 0.40
C GLU A 508 -26.20 45.38 0.12
N ALA A 509 -25.17 44.74 -0.47
CA ALA A 509 -23.93 45.41 -0.82
C ALA A 509 -23.93 45.83 -2.30
N LYS A 510 -23.68 47.12 -2.57
CA LYS A 510 -23.58 47.71 -3.90
C LYS A 510 -22.13 48.15 -4.16
N ASP A 511 -21.81 48.40 -5.45
CA ASP A 511 -20.53 48.92 -5.86
C ASP A 511 -19.32 48.07 -5.33
N PHE A 512 -19.43 46.73 -5.44
CA PHE A 512 -18.34 45.83 -5.05
C PHE A 512 -17.11 46.05 -5.93
N GLY A 513 -15.96 46.22 -5.29
CA GLY A 513 -14.67 46.33 -5.96
C GLY A 513 -13.56 45.63 -5.16
N GLN A 514 -12.50 45.27 -5.87
CA GLN A 514 -11.35 44.59 -5.29
C GLN A 514 -10.06 45.38 -5.64
N GLN A 515 -9.19 45.57 -4.64
CA GLN A 515 -7.86 46.12 -4.76
C GLN A 515 -6.83 45.14 -4.18
N PRO A 516 -5.56 45.29 -4.51
CA PRO A 516 -4.53 44.45 -3.91
C PRO A 516 -4.56 44.50 -2.39
N GLY A 517 -4.94 43.35 -1.74
CA GLY A 517 -4.98 43.23 -0.30
C GLY A 517 -6.25 43.75 0.39
N SER A 518 -7.29 44.17 -0.35
CA SER A 518 -8.57 44.60 0.22
C SER A 518 -9.73 44.50 -0.77
N VAL A 519 -10.93 44.34 -0.22
CA VAL A 519 -12.19 44.44 -0.96
C VAL A 519 -13.02 45.56 -0.35
N PHE A 520 -13.88 46.18 -1.14
CA PHE A 520 -14.71 47.28 -0.70
C PHE A 520 -16.12 47.16 -1.31
N SER A 521 -17.09 47.71 -0.59
CA SER A 521 -18.48 47.78 -1.06
C SER A 521 -19.24 48.91 -0.35
N LYS A 522 -20.34 49.36 -0.95
CA LYS A 522 -21.23 50.38 -0.37
C LYS A 522 -22.44 49.73 0.29
N ILE A 523 -22.64 49.96 1.58
CA ILE A 523 -23.76 49.46 2.36
C ILE A 523 -24.46 50.64 3.04
N ASN A 524 -25.77 50.78 2.82
CA ASN A 524 -26.59 51.85 3.42
C ASN A 524 -26.01 53.27 3.20
N GLY A 525 -25.38 53.52 2.06
CA GLY A 525 -24.80 54.82 1.70
C GLY A 525 -23.39 55.08 2.22
N LYS A 526 -22.83 54.23 3.09
CA LYS A 526 -21.45 54.30 3.56
C LYS A 526 -20.55 53.34 2.84
N ASN A 527 -19.25 53.69 2.71
CA ASN A 527 -18.25 52.81 2.13
C ASN A 527 -17.59 51.91 3.20
N TYR A 528 -17.64 50.63 2.98
CA TYR A 528 -16.97 49.65 3.84
C TYR A 528 -15.85 48.98 3.07
N SER A 529 -14.72 48.78 3.71
CA SER A 529 -13.61 47.99 3.18
C SER A 529 -13.11 47.00 4.21
N ILE A 530 -12.68 45.85 3.72
CA ILE A 530 -12.03 44.81 4.53
C ILE A 530 -10.73 44.35 3.84
N GLY A 531 -9.69 44.18 4.62
CA GLY A 531 -8.39 43.82 4.04
C GLY A 531 -7.27 43.68 5.05
N ASN A 532 -6.06 43.68 4.54
CA ASN A 532 -4.86 43.44 5.30
C ASN A 532 -4.44 44.64 6.20
N ARG A 533 -3.25 44.53 6.87
CA ARG A 533 -2.69 45.53 7.79
C ARG A 533 -2.65 46.93 7.21
N THR A 534 -2.58 47.11 5.91
CA THR A 534 -2.50 48.45 5.30
C THR A 534 -3.71 49.33 5.60
N LEU A 535 -4.89 48.72 5.84
CA LEU A 535 -6.11 49.41 6.22
C LEU A 535 -6.11 49.91 7.68
N ALA A 536 -5.22 49.38 8.53
CA ALA A 536 -5.09 49.85 9.92
C ALA A 536 -4.55 51.26 10.02
N GLN A 537 -3.99 51.83 8.95
CA GLN A 537 -3.31 53.12 8.92
C GLN A 537 -2.27 53.17 10.06
N ASN A 538 -2.30 54.27 10.87
CA ASN A 538 -1.41 54.45 12.03
C ASN A 538 -2.13 54.21 13.36
N ASN A 539 -3.23 53.46 13.38
CA ASN A 539 -3.94 53.17 14.63
C ASN A 539 -3.15 52.14 15.47
N VAL A 540 -2.47 52.68 16.53
CA VAL A 540 -1.58 51.88 17.37
C VAL A 540 -2.30 50.73 18.07
N ALA A 541 -3.56 50.95 18.49
CA ALA A 541 -4.36 49.92 19.19
C ALA A 541 -4.67 48.75 18.26
N ILE A 542 -5.10 49.03 17.01
CA ILE A 542 -5.40 48.02 16.00
C ILE A 542 -4.13 47.30 15.57
N LEU A 543 -3.03 48.04 15.39
CA LEU A 543 -1.73 47.43 14.99
C LEU A 543 -1.22 46.46 16.07
N LYS A 544 -1.36 46.81 17.35
CA LYS A 544 -1.00 45.92 18.46
C LYS A 544 -1.84 44.67 18.52
N GLU A 545 -3.16 44.79 18.31
CA GLU A 545 -4.05 43.63 18.28
C GLU A 545 -3.79 42.73 17.09
N LEU A 546 -3.50 43.30 15.91
CA LEU A 546 -3.09 42.52 14.72
C LEU A 546 -1.81 41.72 15.01
N GLU A 547 -0.84 42.29 15.71
CA GLU A 547 0.37 41.59 16.14
C GLU A 547 0.05 40.44 17.08
N THR A 548 -0.77 40.66 18.10
CA THR A 548 -1.20 39.63 19.07
C THR A 548 -1.91 38.49 18.38
N LEU A 549 -2.84 38.77 17.48
CA LEU A 549 -3.57 37.77 16.73
C LEU A 549 -2.64 36.99 15.77
N SER A 550 -1.70 37.66 15.13
CA SER A 550 -0.71 37.03 14.26
C SER A 550 0.26 36.12 15.05
N GLU A 551 0.68 36.52 16.25
CA GLU A 551 1.47 35.69 17.17
C GLU A 551 0.71 34.44 17.64
N ALA A 552 -0.64 34.54 17.69
CA ALA A 552 -1.52 33.40 17.95
C ALA A 552 -1.81 32.52 16.68
N GLY A 553 -1.12 32.78 15.57
CA GLY A 553 -1.29 31.98 14.33
C GLY A 553 -2.55 32.31 13.53
N LYS A 554 -3.18 33.46 13.76
CA LYS A 554 -4.42 33.88 13.11
C LYS A 554 -4.17 34.92 12.02
N THR A 555 -4.94 34.86 10.95
CA THR A 555 -4.95 35.87 9.89
C THR A 555 -6.05 36.89 10.20
N ALA A 556 -5.64 38.08 10.55
CA ALA A 556 -6.55 39.14 10.96
C ALA A 556 -6.77 40.15 9.83
N LEU A 557 -8.01 40.43 9.52
CA LEU A 557 -8.47 41.38 8.52
C LEU A 557 -9.08 42.61 9.22
N VAL A 558 -8.69 43.80 8.75
CA VAL A 558 -9.19 45.07 9.28
C VAL A 558 -10.45 45.46 8.52
N VAL A 559 -11.48 45.81 9.26
CA VAL A 559 -12.74 46.35 8.69
C VAL A 559 -12.73 47.85 8.91
N CYS A 560 -12.98 48.62 7.82
CA CYS A 560 -13.07 50.07 7.84
C CYS A 560 -14.47 50.55 7.39
N GLU A 561 -14.95 51.63 8.01
CA GLU A 561 -16.13 52.41 7.62
C GLU A 561 -15.65 53.81 7.16
N ASP A 562 -15.94 54.19 5.93
CA ASP A 562 -15.49 55.46 5.30
C ASP A 562 -13.96 55.71 5.52
N ASN A 563 -13.13 54.70 5.28
CA ASN A 563 -11.71 54.67 5.50
C ASN A 563 -11.21 54.76 6.98
N VAL A 564 -12.15 54.73 7.97
CA VAL A 564 -11.76 54.68 9.37
C VAL A 564 -11.78 53.24 9.87
N PRO A 565 -10.75 52.67 10.44
CA PRO A 565 -10.76 51.32 10.97
C PRO A 565 -11.72 51.18 12.16
N VAL A 566 -12.72 50.31 12.06
CA VAL A 566 -13.78 50.12 13.08
C VAL A 566 -13.65 48.79 13.81
N GLY A 567 -12.89 47.81 13.25
CA GLY A 567 -12.73 46.52 13.89
C GLY A 567 -11.80 45.58 13.12
N ILE A 568 -11.65 44.37 13.69
CA ILE A 568 -10.86 43.28 13.16
C ILE A 568 -11.69 42.03 13.16
N VAL A 569 -11.63 41.26 12.06
CA VAL A 569 -12.12 39.90 11.99
C VAL A 569 -10.92 38.97 11.75
N ALA A 570 -10.69 38.05 12.68
CA ALA A 570 -9.59 37.11 12.59
C ALA A 570 -10.09 35.72 12.19
N CYS A 571 -9.39 35.13 11.26
CA CYS A 571 -9.64 33.76 10.80
C CYS A 571 -8.39 32.90 11.09
N ALA A 572 -8.60 31.63 11.41
CA ALA A 572 -7.53 30.66 11.51
C ALA A 572 -7.89 29.38 10.74
N ASP A 573 -6.88 28.77 10.15
CA ASP A 573 -7.01 27.43 9.60
C ASP A 573 -6.69 26.42 10.72
N THR A 574 -7.68 25.58 11.03
CA THR A 574 -7.57 24.66 12.18
C THR A 574 -6.56 23.56 11.92
N ILE A 575 -5.73 23.29 12.92
CA ILE A 575 -4.78 22.16 12.88
C ILE A 575 -5.58 20.85 12.92
N LYS A 576 -5.25 19.89 12.03
CA LYS A 576 -5.87 18.56 12.08
C LYS A 576 -5.55 17.87 13.41
N SER A 577 -6.51 17.14 13.93
CA SER A 577 -6.41 16.46 15.23
C SER A 577 -5.26 15.46 15.32
N ASP A 578 -4.82 14.91 14.20
CA ASP A 578 -3.78 13.89 14.09
C ASP A 578 -2.39 14.45 13.71
N SER A 579 -2.27 15.72 13.34
CA SER A 579 -1.02 16.32 12.84
C SER A 579 0.12 16.25 13.86
N ALA A 580 -0.14 16.61 15.12
CA ALA A 580 0.89 16.58 16.15
C ALA A 580 1.38 15.14 16.47
N GLU A 581 0.48 14.15 16.38
CA GLU A 581 0.84 12.74 16.55
C GLU A 581 1.69 12.25 15.39
N ALA A 582 1.28 12.53 14.15
CA ALA A 582 2.02 12.16 12.95
C ALA A 582 3.44 12.75 12.94
N ILE A 583 3.58 14.02 13.28
CA ILE A 583 4.88 14.71 13.34
C ILE A 583 5.79 14.07 14.40
N ARG A 584 5.26 13.77 15.59
CA ARG A 584 6.01 13.04 16.61
C ARG A 584 6.45 11.66 16.15
N ALA A 585 5.59 10.94 15.43
CA ALA A 585 5.91 9.63 14.90
C ALA A 585 7.02 9.69 13.83
N PHE A 586 7.00 10.67 12.93
CA PHE A 586 8.09 10.90 11.97
C PHE A 586 9.41 11.22 12.69
N LYS A 587 9.40 12.10 13.69
CA LYS A 587 10.59 12.41 14.50
C LYS A 587 11.11 11.20 15.27
N ALA A 588 10.21 10.40 15.87
CA ALA A 588 10.57 9.16 16.54
C ALA A 588 11.19 8.12 15.61
N ALA A 589 10.80 8.14 14.33
CA ALA A 589 11.44 7.33 13.29
C ALA A 589 12.81 7.86 12.83
N GLY A 590 13.29 8.97 13.41
CA GLY A 590 14.58 9.59 13.08
C GLY A 590 14.56 10.47 11.82
N LEU A 591 13.38 10.88 11.36
CA LEU A 591 13.23 11.73 10.18
C LEU A 591 13.29 13.21 10.56
N ARG A 592 13.96 14.00 9.75
CA ARG A 592 13.93 15.47 9.82
C ARG A 592 12.57 15.93 9.31
N VAL A 593 11.85 16.76 10.08
CA VAL A 593 10.51 17.24 9.69
C VAL A 593 10.55 18.76 9.53
N MET A 594 10.12 19.23 8.37
CA MET A 594 10.09 20.64 7.97
C MET A 594 8.68 21.03 7.51
N MET A 595 8.23 22.22 7.86
CA MET A 595 6.99 22.80 7.34
C MET A 595 7.27 23.85 6.28
N LEU A 596 6.52 23.80 5.18
CA LEU A 596 6.62 24.71 4.05
C LEU A 596 5.30 25.46 3.88
N THR A 597 5.32 26.78 3.77
CA THR A 597 4.10 27.59 3.67
C THR A 597 4.34 28.94 2.97
N GLY A 598 3.30 29.45 2.29
CA GLY A 598 3.25 30.80 1.80
C GLY A 598 2.87 31.87 2.85
N ASP A 599 2.51 31.46 4.07
CA ASP A 599 2.16 32.37 5.14
C ASP A 599 3.36 33.17 5.63
N ASN A 600 3.07 34.28 6.36
CA ASN A 600 4.11 35.04 7.04
C ASN A 600 4.82 34.21 8.13
N GLU A 601 6.05 34.59 8.41
CA GLU A 601 6.95 33.86 9.33
C GLU A 601 6.35 33.67 10.74
N ARG A 602 5.64 34.68 11.26
CA ARG A 602 5.07 34.65 12.62
C ARG A 602 3.95 33.59 12.73
N THR A 603 3.00 33.61 11.81
CA THR A 603 1.91 32.63 11.74
C THR A 603 2.46 31.21 11.54
N ALA A 604 3.42 31.06 10.61
CA ALA A 604 4.04 29.78 10.34
C ALA A 604 4.75 29.19 11.58
N LYS A 605 5.53 30.00 12.29
CA LYS A 605 6.20 29.59 13.54
C LYS A 605 5.22 29.25 14.66
N ALA A 606 4.09 29.97 14.77
CA ALA A 606 3.06 29.68 15.77
C ALA A 606 2.45 28.28 15.54
N ILE A 607 2.06 27.95 14.32
CA ILE A 607 1.52 26.65 13.96
C ILE A 607 2.56 25.54 14.14
N ALA A 608 3.80 25.77 13.68
CA ALA A 608 4.88 24.80 13.82
C ALA A 608 5.15 24.43 15.28
N ARG A 609 5.19 25.43 16.19
CA ARG A 609 5.34 25.19 17.63
C ARG A 609 4.19 24.37 18.20
N ALA A 610 2.95 24.66 17.77
CA ALA A 610 1.76 23.95 18.25
C ALA A 610 1.78 22.46 17.89
N VAL A 611 2.33 22.11 16.71
CA VAL A 611 2.42 20.71 16.24
C VAL A 611 3.79 20.07 16.52
N GLY A 612 4.76 20.84 17.04
CA GLY A 612 6.09 20.37 17.40
C GLY A 612 7.05 20.24 16.20
N ILE A 613 6.96 21.12 15.20
CA ILE A 613 7.94 21.23 14.10
C ILE A 613 8.96 22.30 14.44
N ASP A 614 10.25 21.98 14.25
CA ASP A 614 11.33 22.92 14.57
C ASP A 614 11.78 23.74 13.36
N GLU A 615 11.65 23.19 12.15
CA GLU A 615 12.11 23.81 10.91
C GLU A 615 10.94 24.31 10.09
N VAL A 616 10.95 25.59 9.74
CA VAL A 616 9.89 26.25 8.97
C VAL A 616 10.51 27.08 7.85
N VAL A 617 9.98 26.94 6.65
CA VAL A 617 10.24 27.81 5.52
C VAL A 617 8.94 28.52 5.17
N SER A 618 8.88 29.82 5.45
CA SER A 618 7.71 30.69 5.26
C SER A 618 7.87 31.57 4.02
N GLU A 619 6.77 32.24 3.66
CA GLU A 619 6.71 33.21 2.54
C GLU A 619 7.13 32.63 1.18
N VAL A 620 6.93 31.33 0.97
CA VAL A 620 7.32 30.61 -0.26
C VAL A 620 6.18 30.66 -1.28
N LEU A 621 6.48 31.17 -2.45
CA LEU A 621 5.52 31.15 -3.57
C LEU A 621 5.29 29.71 -4.06
N PRO A 622 4.14 29.38 -4.63
CA PRO A 622 3.85 28.03 -5.15
C PRO A 622 4.91 27.51 -6.14
N ALA A 623 5.43 28.39 -7.00
CA ALA A 623 6.48 28.06 -7.96
C ALA A 623 7.83 27.72 -7.31
N ASP A 624 8.12 28.29 -6.14
CA ASP A 624 9.42 28.15 -5.46
C ASP A 624 9.45 26.94 -4.50
N LYS A 625 8.31 26.34 -4.18
CA LYS A 625 8.23 25.14 -3.31
C LYS A 625 9.12 24.00 -3.83
N ALA A 626 9.13 23.78 -5.13
CA ALA A 626 10.00 22.78 -5.76
C ALA A 626 11.50 23.07 -5.58
N ALA A 627 11.89 24.35 -5.53
CA ALA A 627 13.27 24.74 -5.29
C ALA A 627 13.73 24.38 -3.87
N VAL A 628 12.86 24.55 -2.85
CA VAL A 628 13.15 24.15 -1.47
C VAL A 628 13.35 22.64 -1.36
N VAL A 629 12.49 21.86 -2.02
CA VAL A 629 12.65 20.39 -2.10
C VAL A 629 14.00 20.02 -2.70
N LYS A 630 14.33 20.61 -3.85
CA LYS A 630 15.60 20.37 -4.56
C LYS A 630 16.82 20.77 -3.74
N GLN A 631 16.74 21.88 -3.01
CA GLN A 631 17.81 22.33 -2.11
C GLN A 631 18.04 21.33 -0.98
N THR A 632 16.97 20.81 -0.39
CA THR A 632 17.05 19.79 0.66
C THR A 632 17.67 18.48 0.14
N GLN A 633 17.33 18.07 -1.10
CA GLN A 633 17.93 16.92 -1.77
C GLN A 633 19.44 17.14 -2.05
N GLN A 634 19.85 18.36 -2.45
CA GLN A 634 21.26 18.71 -2.66
C GLN A 634 22.09 18.62 -1.36
N GLN A 635 21.47 18.77 -0.21
CA GLN A 635 22.10 18.54 1.10
C GLN A 635 22.31 17.05 1.42
N GLY A 636 21.95 16.14 0.50
CA GLY A 636 22.08 14.69 0.66
C GLY A 636 20.87 14.00 1.32
N ALA A 637 19.78 14.73 1.56
CA ALA A 637 18.57 14.15 2.10
C ALA A 637 17.70 13.50 1.02
N ARG A 638 17.05 12.38 1.35
CA ARG A 638 15.94 11.84 0.55
C ARG A 638 14.65 12.41 1.08
N VAL A 639 13.92 13.09 0.23
CA VAL A 639 12.78 13.92 0.62
C VAL A 639 11.47 13.23 0.32
N LEU A 640 10.61 13.16 1.35
CA LEU A 640 9.17 12.93 1.22
C LEU A 640 8.48 14.30 1.27
N MET A 641 7.82 14.70 0.19
CA MET A 641 6.94 15.88 0.18
C MET A 641 5.49 15.43 0.37
N ILE A 642 4.80 16.06 1.33
CA ILE A 642 3.38 15.80 1.60
C ILE A 642 2.60 17.09 1.40
N GLY A 643 1.58 17.07 0.53
CA GLY A 643 0.75 18.22 0.18
C GLY A 643 -0.64 17.83 -0.28
N ASP A 644 -1.50 18.82 -0.54
CA ASP A 644 -2.88 18.62 -1.05
C ASP A 644 -2.94 18.44 -2.58
N GLY A 645 -1.85 18.72 -3.27
CA GLY A 645 -1.63 18.48 -4.70
C GLY A 645 -2.04 19.59 -5.65
N ILE A 646 -2.85 20.57 -5.25
CA ILE A 646 -3.29 21.64 -6.17
C ILE A 646 -2.14 22.64 -6.38
N ASN A 647 -1.59 23.17 -5.29
CA ASN A 647 -0.52 24.16 -5.32
C ASN A 647 0.88 23.54 -5.21
N ASP A 648 0.96 22.28 -4.82
CA ASP A 648 2.20 21.58 -4.50
C ASP A 648 2.64 20.60 -5.57
N ALA A 649 1.89 20.48 -6.69
CA ALA A 649 2.18 19.53 -7.76
C ALA A 649 3.63 19.53 -8.24
N PRO A 650 4.29 20.72 -8.49
CA PRO A 650 5.69 20.75 -8.86
C PRO A 650 6.63 20.25 -7.75
N ALA A 651 6.31 20.53 -6.49
CA ALA A 651 7.11 20.08 -5.33
C ALA A 651 6.96 18.57 -5.10
N LEU A 652 5.74 18.04 -5.22
CA LEU A 652 5.44 16.59 -5.15
C LEU A 652 6.19 15.83 -6.22
N ALA A 653 6.17 16.32 -7.47
CA ALA A 653 6.88 15.69 -8.60
C ALA A 653 8.41 15.78 -8.49
N THR A 654 8.94 16.77 -7.77
CA THR A 654 10.39 16.97 -7.59
C THR A 654 10.96 16.11 -6.46
N ALA A 655 10.17 15.78 -5.46
CA ALA A 655 10.60 14.99 -4.31
C ALA A 655 11.00 13.55 -4.71
N ASP A 656 11.79 12.87 -3.85
CA ASP A 656 12.09 11.44 -4.04
C ASP A 656 10.82 10.58 -3.95
N VAL A 657 9.89 11.04 -3.10
CA VAL A 657 8.51 10.51 -3.01
C VAL A 657 7.57 11.69 -2.78
N GLY A 658 6.64 11.89 -3.69
CA GLY A 658 5.52 12.82 -3.52
C GLY A 658 4.31 12.08 -2.94
N MET A 659 3.71 12.63 -1.89
CA MET A 659 2.53 12.05 -1.23
C MET A 659 1.40 13.07 -1.18
N ALA A 660 0.28 12.79 -1.84
CA ALA A 660 -0.90 13.64 -1.83
C ALA A 660 -1.89 13.21 -0.75
N ILE A 661 -2.39 14.18 0.02
CA ILE A 661 -3.44 13.99 1.02
C ILE A 661 -4.80 14.35 0.43
N GLY A 662 -5.75 13.44 0.58
CA GLY A 662 -7.12 13.60 0.11
C GLY A 662 -7.30 13.26 -1.37
N ALA A 663 -8.14 12.31 -1.67
CA ALA A 663 -8.47 11.85 -3.03
C ALA A 663 -9.29 12.88 -3.85
N GLY A 664 -9.19 14.18 -3.52
CA GLY A 664 -10.14 15.21 -3.98
C GLY A 664 -9.83 15.86 -5.31
N THR A 665 -8.62 15.79 -5.84
CA THR A 665 -8.26 16.46 -7.11
C THR A 665 -7.53 15.52 -8.04
N ASP A 666 -7.96 15.49 -9.29
CA ASP A 666 -7.33 14.68 -10.34
C ASP A 666 -5.83 15.04 -10.51
N VAL A 667 -5.48 16.33 -10.30
CA VAL A 667 -4.10 16.85 -10.34
C VAL A 667 -3.21 16.22 -9.23
N ALA A 668 -3.74 16.07 -8.00
CA ALA A 668 -3.01 15.44 -6.90
C ALA A 668 -2.72 13.97 -7.20
N ILE A 669 -3.72 13.28 -7.75
CA ILE A 669 -3.58 11.88 -8.15
C ILE A 669 -2.55 11.77 -9.28
N GLU A 670 -2.45 12.73 -10.18
CA GLU A 670 -1.56 12.65 -11.34
C GLU A 670 -0.08 12.89 -10.98
N CYS A 671 0.21 13.80 -10.07
CA CYS A 671 1.58 14.24 -9.74
C CYS A 671 2.24 13.47 -8.58
N ALA A 672 1.48 12.87 -7.66
CA ALA A 672 2.04 12.18 -6.49
C ALA A 672 2.38 10.71 -6.78
N ASP A 673 3.40 10.19 -6.09
CA ASP A 673 3.77 8.76 -6.09
C ASP A 673 2.89 7.93 -5.16
N VAL A 674 2.36 8.57 -4.12
CA VAL A 674 1.47 7.95 -3.12
C VAL A 674 0.27 8.84 -2.91
N VAL A 675 -0.92 8.26 -2.89
CA VAL A 675 -2.17 8.97 -2.60
C VAL A 675 -2.78 8.43 -1.33
N LEU A 676 -3.07 9.32 -0.39
CA LEU A 676 -3.81 9.02 0.84
C LEU A 676 -5.28 9.34 0.60
N VAL A 677 -6.12 8.31 0.63
CA VAL A 677 -7.57 8.45 0.41
C VAL A 677 -8.21 9.27 1.53
N ASN A 678 -7.77 9.03 2.77
CA ASN A 678 -8.18 9.82 3.92
C ASN A 678 -7.34 11.09 4.02
N SER A 679 -7.92 12.15 4.56
CA SER A 679 -7.20 13.39 4.79
C SER A 679 -6.38 13.38 6.10
N LYS A 680 -5.92 12.21 6.58
CA LYS A 680 -5.16 12.05 7.82
C LYS A 680 -3.66 12.00 7.58
N LEU A 681 -2.92 12.81 8.33
CA LEU A 681 -1.46 12.82 8.27
C LEU A 681 -0.83 11.54 8.89
N THR A 682 -1.52 10.89 9.82
CA THR A 682 -1.13 9.58 10.38
C THR A 682 -1.11 8.45 9.35
N ASP A 683 -1.87 8.57 8.26
CA ASP A 683 -1.81 7.59 7.17
C ASP A 683 -0.50 7.71 6.37
N ALA A 684 0.11 8.91 6.31
CA ALA A 684 1.45 9.08 5.75
C ALA A 684 2.52 8.37 6.59
N VAL A 685 2.41 8.42 7.91
CA VAL A 685 3.27 7.61 8.82
C VAL A 685 3.08 6.13 8.55
N SER A 686 1.81 5.70 8.44
CA SER A 686 1.47 4.30 8.14
C SER A 686 2.05 3.83 6.81
N ALA A 687 2.08 4.70 5.80
CA ALA A 687 2.69 4.43 4.49
C ALA A 687 4.20 4.20 4.63
N TYR A 688 4.89 5.05 5.38
CA TYR A 688 6.33 4.92 5.66
C TYR A 688 6.65 3.62 6.42
N GLU A 689 5.91 3.33 7.49
CA GLU A 689 6.09 2.11 8.29
C GLU A 689 5.85 0.84 7.47
N LEU A 690 4.79 0.81 6.66
CA LEU A 690 4.47 -0.31 5.78
C LEU A 690 5.54 -0.52 4.71
N SER A 691 6.01 0.56 4.09
CA SER A 691 7.11 0.54 3.14
C SER A 691 8.36 -0.11 3.76
N GLY A 692 8.74 0.31 4.97
CA GLY A 692 9.84 -0.30 5.72
C GLY A 692 9.62 -1.79 6.04
N ALA A 693 8.39 -2.18 6.36
CA ALA A 693 8.04 -3.58 6.61
C ALA A 693 8.13 -4.44 5.35
N VAL A 694 7.65 -3.91 4.20
CA VAL A 694 7.74 -4.59 2.90
C VAL A 694 9.19 -4.76 2.48
N LEU A 695 10.02 -3.72 2.59
CA LEU A 695 11.44 -3.80 2.20
C LEU A 695 12.21 -4.78 3.09
N ARG A 696 11.95 -4.80 4.41
CA ARG A 696 12.53 -5.82 5.31
C ARG A 696 12.11 -7.23 4.91
N ASN A 697 10.84 -7.41 4.55
CA ASN A 697 10.32 -8.70 4.10
C ASN A 697 11.00 -9.16 2.79
N ILE A 698 11.19 -8.24 1.83
CA ILE A 698 11.92 -8.51 0.58
C ILE A 698 13.36 -8.94 0.89
N LYS A 699 14.07 -8.19 1.74
CA LYS A 699 15.45 -8.52 2.13
C LYS A 699 15.54 -9.89 2.80
N GLN A 700 14.60 -10.23 3.69
CA GLN A 700 14.52 -11.56 4.32
C GLN A 700 14.28 -12.66 3.28
N ASN A 701 13.34 -12.44 2.35
CA ASN A 701 13.05 -13.40 1.30
C ASN A 701 14.26 -13.66 0.40
N LEU A 702 14.97 -12.60 -0.01
CA LEU A 702 16.19 -12.70 -0.80
C LEU A 702 17.30 -13.40 -0.02
N PHE A 703 17.51 -13.06 1.25
CA PHE A 703 18.49 -13.73 2.09
C PHE A 703 18.23 -15.23 2.13
N TRP A 704 17.04 -15.67 2.46
CA TRP A 704 16.70 -17.10 2.52
C TRP A 704 16.79 -17.78 1.14
N ALA A 705 16.41 -17.07 0.06
CA ALA A 705 16.51 -17.62 -1.30
C ALA A 705 17.94 -17.90 -1.75
N PHE A 706 18.94 -17.20 -1.21
CA PHE A 706 20.35 -17.44 -1.51
C PHE A 706 21.06 -18.29 -0.47
N PHE A 707 20.70 -18.19 0.79
CA PHE A 707 21.42 -18.80 1.91
C PHE A 707 21.49 -20.33 1.80
N TYR A 708 20.36 -20.97 1.50
CA TYR A 708 20.35 -22.43 1.38
C TYR A 708 21.14 -22.90 0.15
N ASN A 709 21.18 -22.14 -0.94
CA ASN A 709 21.99 -22.44 -2.11
C ASN A 709 23.49 -22.28 -1.81
N ALA A 710 23.88 -21.24 -1.08
CA ALA A 710 25.26 -21.00 -0.70
C ALA A 710 25.87 -22.13 0.16
N ILE A 711 25.04 -22.74 1.02
CA ILE A 711 25.43 -23.91 1.80
C ILE A 711 25.28 -25.19 1.00
N GLY A 712 24.19 -25.35 0.29
CA GLY A 712 23.83 -26.57 -0.39
C GLY A 712 24.71 -26.90 -1.58
N ILE A 713 25.18 -25.91 -2.36
CA ILE A 713 26.03 -26.14 -3.52
C ILE A 713 27.37 -26.80 -3.14
N PRO A 714 28.17 -26.33 -2.16
CA PRO A 714 29.37 -26.99 -1.71
C PRO A 714 29.15 -28.44 -1.22
N VAL A 715 28.07 -28.67 -0.46
CA VAL A 715 27.73 -30.03 0.01
C VAL A 715 27.34 -30.92 -1.18
N ALA A 716 26.56 -30.43 -2.12
CA ALA A 716 26.16 -31.13 -3.36
C ALA A 716 27.38 -31.44 -4.26
N ALA A 717 28.34 -30.51 -4.35
CA ALA A 717 29.59 -30.72 -5.08
C ALA A 717 30.54 -31.72 -4.42
N GLY A 718 30.20 -32.21 -3.23
CA GLY A 718 31.03 -33.21 -2.53
C GLY A 718 32.27 -32.64 -1.82
N VAL A 719 32.35 -31.32 -1.58
CA VAL A 719 33.52 -30.70 -0.91
C VAL A 719 33.78 -31.30 0.46
N PHE A 720 32.74 -31.73 1.17
CA PHE A 720 32.86 -32.35 2.49
C PHE A 720 32.85 -33.89 2.46
N PHE A 721 32.80 -34.51 1.29
CA PHE A 721 32.70 -35.94 1.17
C PHE A 721 33.99 -36.63 1.64
N THR A 722 35.15 -36.10 1.28
CA THR A 722 36.46 -36.68 1.68
C THR A 722 36.75 -36.56 3.16
N THR A 723 36.22 -35.53 3.86
CA THR A 723 36.49 -35.27 5.27
C THR A 723 35.41 -35.77 6.22
N LEU A 724 34.13 -35.66 5.83
CA LEU A 724 32.97 -35.97 6.68
C LEU A 724 32.09 -37.09 6.11
N GLY A 725 32.37 -37.59 4.90
CA GLY A 725 31.48 -38.54 4.20
C GLY A 725 30.16 -37.95 3.74
N TRP A 726 30.00 -36.60 3.78
CA TRP A 726 28.74 -35.96 3.44
C TRP A 726 28.60 -35.76 1.94
N SER A 727 27.51 -36.32 1.38
CA SER A 727 27.05 -36.05 0.02
C SER A 727 25.57 -35.71 0.06
N LEU A 728 25.14 -34.86 -0.86
CA LEU A 728 23.76 -34.48 -0.98
C LEU A 728 23.08 -35.31 -2.08
N ASN A 729 22.06 -36.08 -1.67
CA ASN A 729 21.21 -36.75 -2.63
C ASN A 729 20.35 -35.73 -3.42
N PRO A 730 20.23 -35.83 -4.78
CA PRO A 730 19.41 -34.94 -5.59
C PRO A 730 17.96 -34.80 -5.11
N MET A 731 17.37 -35.86 -4.52
CA MET A 731 16.01 -35.83 -3.99
C MET A 731 15.87 -34.86 -2.79
N ILE A 732 16.87 -34.85 -1.89
CA ILE A 732 16.90 -33.92 -0.74
C ILE A 732 17.05 -32.47 -1.25
N GLY A 733 17.88 -32.26 -2.26
CA GLY A 733 18.03 -30.99 -2.94
C GLY A 733 16.69 -30.48 -3.52
N ALA A 734 15.96 -31.33 -4.21
CA ALA A 734 14.65 -31.01 -4.77
C ALA A 734 13.58 -30.68 -3.69
N ALA A 735 13.59 -31.40 -2.57
CA ALA A 735 12.71 -31.16 -1.42
C ALA A 735 13.03 -29.81 -0.77
N ALA A 736 14.29 -29.52 -0.49
CA ALA A 736 14.74 -28.25 0.09
C ALA A 736 14.35 -27.05 -0.78
N MET A 737 14.52 -27.18 -2.09
CA MET A 737 14.12 -26.16 -3.07
C MET A 737 12.61 -25.89 -3.06
N SER A 738 11.79 -26.94 -3.00
CA SER A 738 10.33 -26.79 -2.93
C SER A 738 9.89 -26.09 -1.65
N MET A 739 10.51 -26.43 -0.52
CA MET A 739 10.27 -25.78 0.79
C MET A 739 10.66 -24.31 0.78
N SER A 740 11.76 -23.93 0.11
CA SER A 740 12.20 -22.54 0.01
C SER A 740 11.13 -21.63 -0.58
N SER A 741 10.46 -22.06 -1.65
CA SER A 741 9.35 -21.29 -2.25
C SER A 741 8.18 -21.12 -1.28
N VAL A 742 7.84 -22.15 -0.50
CA VAL A 742 6.78 -22.09 0.52
C VAL A 742 7.16 -21.10 1.62
N CYS A 743 8.41 -21.12 2.09
CA CYS A 743 8.91 -20.19 3.11
C CYS A 743 8.81 -18.73 2.67
N VAL A 744 9.27 -18.42 1.45
CA VAL A 744 9.24 -17.06 0.89
C VAL A 744 7.81 -16.54 0.80
N VAL A 745 6.89 -17.33 0.26
CA VAL A 745 5.47 -16.94 0.16
C VAL A 745 4.83 -16.78 1.52
N SER A 746 5.08 -17.70 2.45
CA SER A 746 4.53 -17.63 3.81
C SER A 746 5.03 -16.39 4.55
N ASN A 747 6.31 -16.03 4.37
CA ASN A 747 6.87 -14.80 4.93
C ASN A 747 6.22 -13.55 4.32
N ALA A 748 6.01 -13.52 3.00
CA ALA A 748 5.33 -12.40 2.34
C ALA A 748 3.86 -12.24 2.83
N LEU A 749 3.15 -13.34 3.03
CA LEU A 749 1.77 -13.32 3.53
C LEU A 749 1.63 -12.76 4.96
N ARG A 750 2.72 -12.73 5.76
CA ARG A 750 2.72 -12.06 7.08
C ARG A 750 2.39 -10.58 6.98
N LEU A 751 2.72 -9.93 5.85
CA LEU A 751 2.39 -8.53 5.61
C LEU A 751 0.88 -8.25 5.62
N ARG A 752 0.01 -9.23 5.38
CA ARG A 752 -1.44 -9.08 5.54
C ARG A 752 -1.86 -8.69 6.97
N ARG A 753 -1.05 -9.09 7.96
CA ARG A 753 -1.30 -8.83 9.39
C ARG A 753 -0.62 -7.56 9.88
N PHE A 754 0.00 -6.79 8.99
CA PHE A 754 0.63 -5.52 9.35
C PHE A 754 -0.40 -4.59 9.99
N LYS A 755 -0.05 -4.03 11.14
CA LYS A 755 -0.82 -3.00 11.85
C LYS A 755 0.09 -1.80 12.04
N PRO A 756 -0.30 -0.60 11.59
CA PRO A 756 0.45 0.62 11.84
C PRO A 756 0.53 0.91 13.34
N THR A 757 1.67 1.39 13.79
CA THR A 757 1.89 1.77 15.20
C THR A 757 1.07 3.02 15.55
N SER A 758 0.96 3.94 14.59
CA SER A 758 0.23 5.20 14.70
C SER A 758 -1.28 5.04 14.99
N ARG A 759 -1.90 3.93 14.59
CA ARG A 759 -3.33 3.69 14.88
C ARG A 759 -3.60 3.09 16.28
N ASN A 760 -2.58 2.66 17.01
CA ASN A 760 -2.75 2.07 18.35
C ASN A 760 -2.61 3.10 19.49
N SER A 761 -2.12 4.32 19.22
CA SER A 761 -1.84 5.34 20.22
C SER A 761 -3.01 6.30 20.48
N LEU A 762 -4.11 6.17 19.76
CA LEU A 762 -5.28 7.08 19.83
C LEU A 762 -5.93 7.23 21.23
N SER A 763 -5.49 6.50 22.25
CA SER A 763 -6.13 6.54 23.57
C SER A 763 -5.46 7.44 24.62
N SER A 764 -4.31 8.10 24.33
CA SER A 764 -3.56 8.76 25.39
C SER A 764 -3.10 10.22 25.17
N PHE A 765 -3.36 10.85 24.02
CA PHE A 765 -2.70 12.13 23.70
C PHE A 765 -3.61 13.28 23.21
N SER A 766 -4.86 13.33 23.66
CA SER A 766 -5.82 14.39 23.25
C SER A 766 -5.53 15.79 23.85
N THR A 767 -4.58 15.94 24.76
CA THR A 767 -4.56 17.11 25.67
C THR A 767 -3.96 18.39 25.08
N VAL A 768 -2.90 18.33 24.25
CA VAL A 768 -2.25 19.56 23.74
C VAL A 768 -2.90 20.06 22.46
N ALA A 769 -3.23 19.15 21.53
CA ALA A 769 -3.96 19.51 20.31
C ALA A 769 -5.39 19.94 20.63
N ALA A 770 -6.04 19.33 21.64
CA ALA A 770 -7.34 19.72 22.14
C ALA A 770 -7.31 21.11 22.81
N ALA A 771 -6.24 21.45 23.54
CA ALA A 771 -6.07 22.79 24.14
C ALA A 771 -5.91 23.87 23.04
N TYR A 772 -5.15 23.59 21.98
CA TYR A 772 -5.00 24.53 20.87
C TYR A 772 -6.25 24.59 19.97
N ALA A 773 -6.90 23.47 19.73
CA ALA A 773 -8.18 23.42 19.03
C ALA A 773 -9.30 24.11 19.82
N ALA A 774 -9.34 23.95 21.15
CA ALA A 774 -10.26 24.67 22.03
C ALA A 774 -10.00 26.20 22.03
N TYR A 775 -8.74 26.62 21.86
CA TYR A 775 -8.37 28.01 21.70
C TYR A 775 -8.79 28.61 20.33
N GLN A 776 -8.96 27.77 19.32
CA GLN A 776 -9.40 28.15 17.97
C GLN A 776 -10.91 27.91 17.69
N LEU A 777 -11.68 27.39 18.64
CA LEU A 777 -13.13 27.21 18.49
C LEU A 777 -13.85 28.55 18.26
N PRO A 778 -14.94 28.53 17.45
CA PRO A 778 -15.81 29.69 17.29
C PRO A 778 -16.28 30.23 18.65
N LEU A 779 -16.51 31.52 18.74
CA LEU A 779 -16.92 32.23 19.96
C LEU A 779 -18.11 31.61 20.72
N GLU A 780 -19.00 30.94 19.99
CA GLU A 780 -20.19 30.27 20.55
C GLU A 780 -19.95 28.90 21.18
N GLN A 781 -18.83 28.26 20.88
CA GLN A 781 -18.47 26.94 21.44
C GLN A 781 -17.51 27.01 22.62
N ARG A 782 -17.10 28.21 23.06
CA ARG A 782 -16.42 28.42 24.34
C ARG A 782 -17.49 28.34 25.42
N SER A 783 -17.75 27.14 25.94
CA SER A 783 -18.49 27.01 27.21
C SER A 783 -17.80 27.86 28.26
N LYS A 784 -18.56 28.63 29.00
CA LYS A 784 -18.07 29.35 30.19
C LYS A 784 -17.52 28.29 31.16
N THR A 785 -16.25 28.08 31.14
CA THR A 785 -15.57 27.29 32.17
C THR A 785 -15.40 28.12 33.41
N MET A 786 -15.84 27.59 34.51
CA MET A 786 -15.62 28.18 35.84
C MET A 786 -14.63 27.31 36.61
N GLN A 787 -13.82 27.94 37.45
CA GLN A 787 -12.93 27.27 38.36
C GLN A 787 -13.63 27.01 39.68
N LYS A 788 -13.68 25.74 40.12
CA LYS A 788 -14.22 25.37 41.44
C LYS A 788 -13.11 24.76 42.31
N VAL A 789 -13.09 25.14 43.55
CA VAL A 789 -12.18 24.62 44.58
C VAL A 789 -13.01 23.77 45.55
N ILE A 790 -12.69 22.48 45.61
CA ILE A 790 -13.40 21.49 46.44
C ILE A 790 -12.50 21.13 47.62
N SER A 791 -12.96 21.37 48.84
CA SER A 791 -12.27 20.97 50.06
C SER A 791 -12.66 19.53 50.42
N ILE A 792 -11.66 18.64 50.57
CA ILE A 792 -11.83 17.21 50.74
C ILE A 792 -11.12 16.70 51.99
N GLU A 793 -11.85 16.12 52.90
CA GLU A 793 -11.26 15.42 54.04
C GLU A 793 -11.17 13.92 53.85
N GLY A 794 -10.23 13.27 54.52
CA GLY A 794 -9.98 11.84 54.40
C GLY A 794 -8.84 11.42 53.43
N MET A 795 -8.26 12.38 52.69
CA MET A 795 -7.09 12.06 51.83
C MET A 795 -5.80 12.03 52.67
N HIS A 796 -5.13 10.86 52.74
CA HIS A 796 -3.92 10.68 53.56
C HIS A 796 -2.69 10.24 52.77
N CYS A 797 -2.81 9.90 51.49
CA CYS A 797 -1.70 9.39 50.69
C CYS A 797 -1.81 9.75 49.18
N PRO A 798 -0.71 9.64 48.42
CA PRO A 798 -0.75 9.92 46.95
C PRO A 798 -1.73 9.03 46.16
N HIS A 799 -2.08 7.86 46.70
CA HIS A 799 -3.06 6.99 46.06
C HIS A 799 -4.49 7.57 46.19
N CYS A 800 -4.80 8.22 47.32
CA CYS A 800 -6.06 8.90 47.55
C CYS A 800 -6.24 10.08 46.59
N SER A 801 -5.22 10.95 46.45
CA SER A 801 -5.29 12.08 45.50
C SER A 801 -5.40 11.60 44.05
N GLY A 802 -4.71 10.51 43.70
CA GLY A 802 -4.82 9.89 42.39
C GLY A 802 -6.20 9.30 42.06
N ALA A 803 -6.87 8.74 43.08
CA ALA A 803 -8.26 8.24 42.94
C ALA A 803 -9.24 9.39 42.70
N VAL A 804 -9.13 10.48 43.45
CA VAL A 804 -9.95 11.67 43.29
C VAL A 804 -9.71 12.32 41.93
N THR A 805 -8.45 12.51 41.55
CA THR A 805 -8.10 13.03 40.19
C THR A 805 -8.76 12.20 39.11
N LYS A 806 -8.63 10.89 39.18
CA LYS A 806 -9.17 9.96 38.15
C LYS A 806 -10.70 9.95 38.09
N ALA A 807 -11.38 10.13 39.20
CA ALA A 807 -12.83 10.19 39.25
C ALA A 807 -13.37 11.52 38.70
N LEU A 808 -12.79 12.65 39.11
CA LEU A 808 -13.21 13.96 38.64
C LEU A 808 -12.90 14.18 37.15
N THR A 809 -11.77 13.66 36.64
CA THR A 809 -11.41 13.74 35.20
C THR A 809 -12.38 12.93 34.31
N LYS A 810 -13.13 11.98 34.85
CA LYS A 810 -14.13 11.21 34.09
C LYS A 810 -15.48 11.88 33.95
N LEU A 811 -15.73 12.95 34.71
CA LEU A 811 -16.99 13.67 34.64
C LEU A 811 -17.07 14.48 33.33
N ALA A 812 -18.16 14.34 32.61
CA ALA A 812 -18.42 15.12 31.41
C ALA A 812 -18.53 16.62 31.79
N GLY A 813 -17.78 17.48 31.09
CA GLY A 813 -17.75 18.91 31.38
C GLY A 813 -16.63 19.36 32.34
N VAL A 814 -15.78 18.45 32.85
CA VAL A 814 -14.57 18.79 33.65
C VAL A 814 -13.37 18.82 32.68
N THR A 815 -12.69 19.94 32.58
CA THR A 815 -11.59 20.18 31.65
C THR A 815 -10.21 20.06 32.29
N SER A 816 -10.05 20.40 33.55
CA SER A 816 -8.81 20.20 34.30
C SER A 816 -9.07 19.86 35.76
N VAL A 817 -8.17 19.08 36.40
CA VAL A 817 -8.25 18.63 37.77
C VAL A 817 -6.85 18.65 38.38
N ASP A 818 -6.68 19.47 39.43
CA ASP A 818 -5.45 19.49 40.21
C ASP A 818 -5.79 19.19 41.68
N VAL A 819 -5.27 18.11 42.25
CA VAL A 819 -5.56 17.64 43.60
C VAL A 819 -4.32 17.80 44.49
N SER A 820 -4.43 18.68 45.50
CA SER A 820 -3.37 18.90 46.48
C SER A 820 -3.64 18.17 47.79
N LEU A 821 -2.77 17.20 48.13
CA LEU A 821 -2.78 16.51 49.41
C LEU A 821 -2.46 17.43 50.59
N GLU A 822 -1.52 18.38 50.42
CA GLU A 822 -1.09 19.32 51.46
C GLU A 822 -2.20 20.31 51.83
N LYS A 823 -2.92 20.77 50.81
CA LYS A 823 -4.02 21.71 50.98
C LYS A 823 -5.37 21.05 51.21
N LYS A 824 -5.42 19.72 51.12
CA LYS A 824 -6.64 18.90 51.21
C LYS A 824 -7.75 19.41 50.30
N CYS A 825 -7.42 19.81 49.08
CA CYS A 825 -8.39 20.33 48.12
C CYS A 825 -8.14 19.83 46.70
N ALA A 826 -9.19 19.82 45.86
CA ALA A 826 -9.14 19.66 44.43
C ALA A 826 -9.56 21.00 43.77
N VAL A 827 -8.73 21.47 42.84
CA VAL A 827 -9.07 22.60 41.97
C VAL A 827 -9.46 22.06 40.65
N ILE A 828 -10.65 22.35 40.17
CA ILE A 828 -11.16 21.87 38.89
C ILE A 828 -11.58 23.05 38.01
N GLU A 829 -11.38 22.91 36.72
CA GLU A 829 -12.03 23.73 35.70
C GLU A 829 -13.16 22.91 35.04
N CYS A 830 -14.36 23.43 35.10
CA CYS A 830 -15.54 22.71 34.57
C CYS A 830 -16.55 23.69 33.93
N GLU A 831 -17.38 23.09 33.06
CA GLU A 831 -18.50 23.80 32.47
C GLU A 831 -19.60 24.14 33.50
N GLU A 832 -20.40 25.17 33.25
CA GLU A 832 -21.52 25.59 34.07
C GLU A 832 -22.56 24.47 34.31
N THR A 833 -22.55 23.48 33.45
CA THR A 833 -23.41 22.29 33.53
C THR A 833 -23.02 21.30 34.62
N VAL A 834 -21.77 21.38 35.18
CA VAL A 834 -21.31 20.51 36.25
C VAL A 834 -21.73 21.10 37.61
N THR A 835 -22.77 20.51 38.17
CA THR A 835 -23.33 20.99 39.47
C THR A 835 -22.50 20.50 40.65
N ASP A 836 -22.58 21.27 41.77
CA ASP A 836 -21.84 20.94 43.01
C ASP A 836 -22.29 19.60 43.61
N ASP A 837 -23.56 19.23 43.39
CA ASP A 837 -24.08 17.92 43.83
C ASP A 837 -23.42 16.73 43.14
N VAL A 838 -23.15 16.85 41.81
CA VAL A 838 -22.46 15.83 41.02
C VAL A 838 -21.00 15.65 41.48
N LEU A 839 -20.32 16.78 41.77
CA LEU A 839 -18.95 16.79 42.28
C LEU A 839 -18.87 16.16 43.68
N LYS A 840 -19.80 16.52 44.54
CA LYS A 840 -19.93 15.99 45.91
C LYS A 840 -20.22 14.49 45.90
N ALA A 841 -21.18 14.03 45.11
CA ALA A 841 -21.50 12.62 44.97
C ALA A 841 -20.29 11.81 44.49
N THR A 842 -19.59 12.29 43.41
CA THR A 842 -18.43 11.58 42.84
C THR A 842 -17.27 11.40 43.82
N ILE A 843 -17.06 12.34 44.73
CA ILE A 843 -16.02 12.28 45.77
C ILE A 843 -16.47 11.43 46.95
N THR A 844 -17.74 11.49 47.31
CA THR A 844 -18.30 10.70 48.40
C THR A 844 -18.35 9.22 48.03
N ASP A 845 -18.55 8.88 46.76
CA ASP A 845 -18.49 7.50 46.26
C ASP A 845 -17.09 6.85 46.37
N LEU A 846 -16.08 7.65 46.67
CA LEU A 846 -14.70 7.21 46.96
C LEU A 846 -14.40 7.13 48.44
N ASP A 847 -15.39 7.22 49.31
CA ASP A 847 -15.30 7.27 50.80
C ASP A 847 -14.53 8.51 51.34
N PHE A 848 -14.56 9.66 50.60
CA PHE A 848 -14.02 10.92 51.05
C PHE A 848 -15.15 11.94 51.40
N GLU A 849 -14.90 12.80 52.37
CA GLU A 849 -15.89 13.82 52.78
C GLU A 849 -15.58 15.16 52.08
N VAL A 850 -16.56 15.76 51.43
CA VAL A 850 -16.49 17.10 50.85
C VAL A 850 -17.01 18.10 51.85
N THR A 851 -16.12 18.96 52.37
CA THR A 851 -16.43 19.95 53.38
C THR A 851 -16.86 21.31 52.80
N GLY A 852 -16.53 21.60 51.57
CA GLY A 852 -16.94 22.84 50.90
C GLY A 852 -16.60 22.85 49.41
N ILE A 853 -17.38 23.60 48.61
CA ILE A 853 -17.11 23.86 47.19
C ILE A 853 -17.20 25.36 46.98
N GLU A 854 -16.12 25.99 46.51
CA GLU A 854 -16.10 27.43 46.21
C GLU A 854 -15.90 27.62 44.73
N THR A 855 -16.70 28.48 44.10
CA THR A 855 -16.55 28.86 42.68
C THR A 855 -15.72 30.14 42.60
N LYS A 856 -14.61 30.12 41.84
CA LYS A 856 -13.75 31.29 41.60
C LYS A 856 -13.96 31.88 40.21
#